data_15b685d03d5a3a3a3fb5bedd40019ac5
#
_entry.id   15b685d03d5a3a3a3fb5bedd40019ac5
#
_cell.length_a   1.000
_cell.length_b   1.000
_cell.length_c   1.000
_cell.angle_alpha   90.00
_cell.angle_beta   90.00
_cell.angle_gamma   90.00
#
_symmetry.space_group_name_H-M   'P 1'
#
loop_
_entity.id
_entity.type
_entity.pdbx_description
1 polymer ?
#
loop_
_entity_poly.entity_id
_entity_poly.type
_entity_poly.pdbx_seq_one_letter_code
_entity_poly.pdbx_strand_id
1 'polypeptide(L)'
;MLSCIICAVASAQARPFTYQEMLLLDRISGLSVDATGHYALFNVRATDMEKNKGVSALWLKDLSEPTTPERKLGVSEGGARDAQWSPDGQTIYFLSSRGEGGTAQVWKTDVSGAKAEQVTRLPLDVGAYRIAPDTKSLVVSLAVFPECTGDEIACTVKKQAERAVDKSSGEVYTKVFVRHWDTWADGTRNHLFRIAIDGSGAQPVALTPGYDGDVPSKPFGGNEDFFITPDSRSVYFSGREAGTTEPWSTNFDIYSVPIGGGPFTNLTAENKAWDASPRVSPDGKTLAYKAMKRPGFEADRFEIKLRDVAGKVATLAADWDRSVDDFAWSRDGKSLFVVAGDVGRTRLFKIDVSTGTVTALSKDGHIDAFHETPGGFVFLKSALNSPSQLYLSKPGGVIDMDPINLTAVNAKLKDLAFGAYEQFQFKGWNEETVHGFVVKPAGYVEGKKYPVAFLIHGGPQGSFGDGWSYRWNPQSYAGAGYAVVMIDFHGSTGYGQAFCDAISQHWGDRPLEDLQKGWAYALKTYPFLDGDRAAALGASYGGFMVNWIAGNWKAPWKCLVSHDGVFDARSMGFTTEEMWFEEWEQGGSVFTDPAKYDAFNPMLQAKDWSVPMLVIHSDLDYRIGVEQGIGAFTALQAKGVPSAFLRFPDENHWVLKPQNSMKWHKTVFGWLDTYIGAH
;
A
#
# COMPACT_ATOMS: atom_id res chain seq x y z
N MET A 1 19.07 -35.23 55.42
CA MET A 1 19.13 -33.85 54.89
C MET A 1 19.10 -33.96 53.38
N LEU A 2 17.95 -33.79 52.76
CA LEU A 2 17.82 -33.71 51.29
C LEU A 2 17.93 -32.24 50.89
N SER A 3 19.01 -31.88 50.19
CA SER A 3 19.23 -30.55 49.65
C SER A 3 18.44 -30.43 48.33
N CYS A 4 17.33 -29.66 48.32
CA CYS A 4 16.63 -29.28 47.10
C CYS A 4 17.48 -28.23 46.37
N ILE A 5 18.08 -28.64 45.27
CA ILE A 5 18.67 -27.68 44.30
C ILE A 5 17.51 -27.08 43.50
N ILE A 6 17.15 -25.86 43.86
CA ILE A 6 16.24 -25.04 43.00
C ILE A 6 17.08 -24.55 41.82
N CYS A 7 16.95 -25.22 40.67
CA CYS A 7 17.40 -24.65 39.39
C CYS A 7 16.50 -23.46 39.05
N ALA A 8 16.98 -22.25 39.34
CA ALA A 8 16.39 -21.04 38.77
C ALA A 8 16.63 -21.07 37.25
N VAL A 9 15.60 -21.36 36.50
CA VAL A 9 15.60 -21.11 35.05
C VAL A 9 15.61 -19.59 34.90
N ALA A 10 16.78 -19.02 34.62
CA ALA A 10 16.87 -17.63 34.20
C ALA A 10 16.09 -17.51 32.88
N SER A 11 14.93 -16.89 32.92
CA SER A 11 14.24 -16.48 31.70
C SER A 11 15.16 -15.52 30.94
N ALA A 12 15.59 -15.90 29.75
CA ALA A 12 16.37 -15.00 28.90
C ALA A 12 15.57 -13.71 28.73
N GLN A 13 16.14 -12.58 29.12
CA GLN A 13 15.49 -11.28 28.96
C GLN A 13 15.31 -11.02 27.48
N ALA A 14 14.08 -10.68 27.06
CA ALA A 14 13.78 -10.37 25.66
C ALA A 14 14.70 -9.23 25.18
N ARG A 15 15.34 -9.41 24.03
CA ARG A 15 16.24 -8.41 23.43
C ARG A 15 15.46 -7.36 22.67
N PRO A 16 15.93 -6.10 22.61
CA PRO A 16 15.24 -5.04 21.88
C PRO A 16 15.04 -5.40 20.41
N PHE A 17 13.87 -5.05 19.86
CA PHE A 17 13.57 -5.17 18.44
C PHE A 17 14.40 -4.16 17.64
N THR A 18 15.09 -4.60 16.60
CA THR A 18 15.95 -3.77 15.76
C THR A 18 15.47 -3.76 14.30
N TYR A 19 15.97 -2.80 13.51
CA TYR A 19 15.70 -2.79 12.07
C TYR A 19 16.28 -4.02 11.34
N GLN A 20 17.35 -4.63 11.84
CA GLN A 20 17.89 -5.89 11.32
C GLN A 20 16.87 -7.01 11.50
N GLU A 21 16.26 -7.10 12.69
CA GLU A 21 15.19 -8.07 12.96
C GLU A 21 13.98 -7.81 12.08
N MET A 22 13.57 -6.53 11.91
CA MET A 22 12.46 -6.13 11.06
C MET A 22 12.64 -6.62 9.62
N LEU A 23 13.81 -6.44 9.04
CA LEU A 23 14.09 -6.84 7.67
C LEU A 23 14.09 -8.36 7.47
N LEU A 24 14.38 -9.12 8.52
CA LEU A 24 14.41 -10.58 8.52
C LEU A 24 13.08 -11.21 8.96
N LEU A 25 12.05 -10.41 9.25
CA LEU A 25 10.71 -10.94 9.49
C LEU A 25 10.07 -11.39 8.19
N ASP A 26 9.38 -12.51 8.26
CA ASP A 26 8.58 -13.02 7.18
C ASP A 26 7.28 -12.20 7.04
N ARG A 27 6.85 -11.95 5.80
CA ARG A 27 5.69 -11.11 5.49
C ARG A 27 4.56 -11.97 4.97
N ILE A 28 3.47 -12.01 5.72
CA ILE A 28 2.24 -12.72 5.31
C ILE A 28 1.40 -11.78 4.45
N SER A 29 0.85 -12.29 3.35
CA SER A 29 -0.03 -11.55 2.43
C SER A 29 -0.85 -12.50 1.55
N GLY A 30 -1.73 -11.97 0.70
CA GLY A 30 -2.41 -12.72 -0.35
C GLY A 30 -3.30 -13.84 0.21
N LEU A 31 -4.13 -13.52 1.22
CA LEU A 31 -5.08 -14.45 1.81
C LEU A 31 -6.17 -14.85 0.81
N SER A 32 -6.37 -16.15 0.65
CA SER A 32 -7.46 -16.74 -0.12
C SER A 32 -8.01 -17.97 0.62
N VAL A 33 -9.32 -18.06 0.76
CA VAL A 33 -9.99 -19.18 1.46
C VAL A 33 -10.82 -19.95 0.45
N ASP A 34 -10.80 -21.28 0.53
CA ASP A 34 -11.61 -22.12 -0.36
C ASP A 34 -13.13 -21.93 -0.10
N ALA A 35 -13.95 -22.27 -1.07
CA ALA A 35 -15.40 -22.05 -1.01
C ALA A 35 -16.08 -22.76 0.19
N THR A 36 -15.49 -23.85 0.70
CA THR A 36 -16.02 -24.59 1.86
C THR A 36 -15.62 -23.99 3.19
N GLY A 37 -14.57 -23.15 3.21
CA GLY A 37 -13.98 -22.59 4.43
C GLY A 37 -13.10 -23.57 5.19
N HIS A 38 -12.59 -24.63 4.54
CA HIS A 38 -11.68 -25.61 5.15
C HIS A 38 -10.22 -25.18 5.11
N TYR A 39 -9.81 -24.50 4.05
CA TYR A 39 -8.40 -24.17 3.83
C TYR A 39 -8.20 -22.68 3.61
N ALA A 40 -7.22 -22.12 4.31
CA ALA A 40 -6.67 -20.82 4.00
C ALA A 40 -5.31 -20.96 3.28
N LEU A 41 -5.20 -20.31 2.15
CA LEU A 41 -4.00 -20.19 1.35
C LEU A 41 -3.45 -18.78 1.50
N PHE A 42 -2.14 -18.63 1.68
CA PHE A 42 -1.50 -17.33 1.84
C PHE A 42 -0.05 -17.35 1.37
N ASN A 43 0.49 -16.18 1.07
CA ASN A 43 1.89 -16.00 0.74
C ASN A 43 2.70 -15.69 1.99
N VAL A 44 3.89 -16.26 2.10
CA VAL A 44 4.92 -15.83 3.02
C VAL A 44 6.14 -15.41 2.21
N ARG A 45 6.53 -14.14 2.33
CA ARG A 45 7.72 -13.58 1.69
C ARG A 45 8.84 -13.50 2.72
N ALA A 46 9.85 -14.33 2.58
CA ALA A 46 11.10 -14.28 3.34
C ALA A 46 12.10 -13.32 2.68
N THR A 47 12.98 -12.73 3.46
CA THR A 47 14.07 -11.88 2.96
C THR A 47 15.32 -12.72 2.73
N ASP A 48 15.80 -12.78 1.48
CA ASP A 48 17.09 -13.36 1.10
C ASP A 48 18.12 -12.22 0.99
N MET A 49 18.92 -12.06 2.05
CA MET A 49 19.91 -11.00 2.14
C MET A 49 21.07 -11.20 1.15
N GLU A 50 21.41 -12.45 0.83
CA GLU A 50 22.50 -12.76 -0.11
C GLU A 50 22.09 -12.40 -1.55
N LYS A 51 20.87 -12.79 -1.95
CA LYS A 51 20.33 -12.44 -3.26
C LYS A 51 19.75 -11.02 -3.32
N ASN A 52 19.77 -10.30 -2.22
CA ASN A 52 19.25 -8.94 -2.08
C ASN A 52 17.79 -8.79 -2.56
N LYS A 53 16.94 -9.75 -2.23
CA LYS A 53 15.52 -9.78 -2.65
C LYS A 53 14.61 -10.53 -1.69
N GLY A 54 13.31 -10.33 -1.85
CA GLY A 54 12.29 -11.17 -1.22
C GLY A 54 12.05 -12.45 -2.01
N VAL A 55 11.80 -13.54 -1.31
CA VAL A 55 11.42 -14.83 -1.88
C VAL A 55 10.07 -15.23 -1.31
N SER A 56 9.06 -15.33 -2.19
CA SER A 56 7.69 -15.68 -1.79
C SER A 56 7.46 -17.18 -1.94
N ALA A 57 6.70 -17.73 -1.01
CA ALA A 57 6.25 -19.11 -1.00
C ALA A 57 4.75 -19.16 -0.67
N LEU A 58 4.05 -20.16 -1.22
CA LEU A 58 2.67 -20.46 -0.88
C LEU A 58 2.60 -21.36 0.35
N TRP A 59 1.73 -21.01 1.27
CA TRP A 59 1.45 -21.76 2.48
C TRP A 59 -0.03 -22.08 2.58
N LEU A 60 -0.33 -23.24 3.14
CA LEU A 60 -1.68 -23.72 3.36
C LEU A 60 -1.92 -23.98 4.84
N LYS A 61 -3.07 -23.54 5.34
CA LYS A 61 -3.56 -23.80 6.67
C LYS A 61 -4.89 -24.55 6.60
N ASP A 62 -4.98 -25.67 7.32
CA ASP A 62 -6.26 -26.35 7.58
C ASP A 62 -7.00 -25.61 8.70
N LEU A 63 -8.18 -25.10 8.40
CA LEU A 63 -9.01 -24.33 9.32
C LEU A 63 -9.89 -25.22 10.20
N SER A 64 -10.12 -26.48 9.81
CA SER A 64 -10.84 -27.47 10.64
C SER A 64 -10.01 -27.96 11.82
N GLU A 65 -8.67 -27.83 11.70
CA GLU A 65 -7.70 -28.17 12.74
C GLU A 65 -6.81 -26.95 13.07
N PRO A 66 -7.31 -25.94 13.80
CA PRO A 66 -6.60 -24.69 14.03
C PRO A 66 -5.23 -24.85 14.73
N THR A 67 -5.04 -25.94 15.49
CA THR A 67 -3.79 -26.24 16.22
C THR A 67 -2.74 -26.95 15.37
N THR A 68 -3.12 -27.55 14.23
CA THR A 68 -2.17 -28.19 13.31
C THR A 68 -1.35 -27.10 12.63
N PRO A 69 -0.01 -27.21 12.56
CA PRO A 69 0.81 -26.21 11.91
C PRO A 69 0.46 -26.03 10.43
N GLU A 70 0.60 -24.80 9.96
CA GLU A 70 0.55 -24.49 8.54
C GLU A 70 1.70 -25.17 7.78
N ARG A 71 1.52 -25.43 6.49
CA ARG A 71 2.55 -26.07 5.67
C ARG A 71 2.88 -25.28 4.40
N LYS A 72 4.15 -25.21 4.09
CA LYS A 72 4.64 -24.70 2.82
C LYS A 72 4.31 -25.70 1.70
N LEU A 73 3.74 -25.22 0.59
CA LEU A 73 3.48 -26.04 -0.58
C LEU A 73 4.77 -26.29 -1.39
N GLY A 74 5.00 -27.52 -1.84
CA GLY A 74 6.18 -27.90 -2.63
C GLY A 74 6.33 -27.11 -3.92
N VAL A 75 5.22 -26.73 -4.54
CA VAL A 75 5.21 -25.88 -5.75
C VAL A 75 5.87 -24.51 -5.55
N SER A 76 6.14 -24.08 -4.33
CA SER A 76 6.83 -22.81 -4.04
C SER A 76 8.28 -22.77 -4.52
N GLU A 77 8.95 -23.90 -4.72
CA GLU A 77 10.37 -23.94 -5.11
C GLU A 77 10.66 -23.28 -6.47
N GLY A 78 9.69 -23.26 -7.38
CA GLY A 78 9.82 -22.56 -8.67
C GLY A 78 9.37 -21.09 -8.64
N GLY A 79 9.10 -20.53 -7.47
CA GLY A 79 8.40 -19.26 -7.29
C GLY A 79 6.90 -19.42 -7.53
N ALA A 80 6.07 -18.87 -6.63
CA ALA A 80 4.62 -18.90 -6.76
C ALA A 80 4.03 -17.66 -6.06
N ARG A 81 3.10 -16.97 -6.74
CA ARG A 81 2.43 -15.77 -6.23
C ARG A 81 0.99 -15.70 -6.72
N ASP A 82 0.21 -14.81 -6.13
CA ASP A 82 -1.18 -14.51 -6.51
C ASP A 82 -2.07 -15.76 -6.61
N ALA A 83 -1.99 -16.60 -5.60
CA ALA A 83 -2.70 -17.87 -5.59
C ALA A 83 -4.20 -17.69 -5.36
N GLN A 84 -5.01 -18.42 -6.13
CA GLN A 84 -6.46 -18.41 -6.08
C GLN A 84 -6.99 -19.85 -6.11
N TRP A 85 -8.06 -20.09 -5.36
CA TRP A 85 -8.81 -21.34 -5.43
C TRP A 85 -9.69 -21.39 -6.67
N SER A 86 -9.82 -22.57 -7.26
CA SER A 86 -10.93 -22.81 -8.18
C SER A 86 -12.28 -22.69 -7.43
N PRO A 87 -13.37 -22.34 -8.12
CA PRO A 87 -14.69 -22.21 -7.51
C PRO A 87 -15.18 -23.46 -6.74
N ASP A 88 -14.74 -24.66 -7.15
CA ASP A 88 -15.06 -25.93 -6.49
C ASP A 88 -14.12 -26.25 -5.30
N GLY A 89 -13.11 -25.42 -5.05
CA GLY A 89 -12.17 -25.60 -3.95
C GLY A 89 -11.18 -26.76 -4.10
N GLN A 90 -11.09 -27.37 -5.29
CA GLN A 90 -10.25 -28.57 -5.51
C GLN A 90 -8.84 -28.23 -6.08
N THR A 91 -8.73 -27.11 -6.78
CA THR A 91 -7.53 -26.72 -7.52
C THR A 91 -7.04 -25.37 -7.03
N ILE A 92 -5.73 -25.23 -6.88
CA ILE A 92 -5.04 -23.98 -6.59
C ILE A 92 -4.36 -23.49 -7.86
N TYR A 93 -4.72 -22.33 -8.35
CA TYR A 93 -4.04 -21.64 -9.45
C TYR A 93 -3.08 -20.62 -8.87
N PHE A 94 -1.95 -20.35 -9.59
CA PHE A 94 -0.95 -19.36 -9.16
C PHE A 94 -0.11 -18.87 -10.34
N LEU A 95 0.50 -17.71 -10.21
CA LEU A 95 1.48 -17.19 -11.16
C LEU A 95 2.88 -17.69 -10.84
N SER A 96 3.62 -18.07 -11.88
CA SER A 96 5.03 -18.48 -11.76
C SER A 96 5.77 -18.31 -13.08
N SER A 97 7.05 -17.94 -13.00
CA SER A 97 7.99 -17.88 -14.14
C SER A 97 8.89 -19.12 -14.23
N ARG A 98 8.44 -20.27 -13.71
CA ARG A 98 9.22 -21.54 -13.69
C ARG A 98 9.32 -22.24 -15.03
N GLY A 99 8.54 -21.81 -16.03
CA GLY A 99 8.55 -22.40 -17.37
C GLY A 99 9.80 -22.07 -18.17
N GLU A 100 9.96 -22.75 -19.30
CA GLU A 100 10.99 -22.43 -20.28
C GLU A 100 10.83 -20.98 -20.76
N GLY A 101 11.94 -20.22 -20.82
CA GLY A 101 11.94 -18.80 -21.19
C GLY A 101 11.69 -17.83 -20.04
N GLY A 102 11.30 -18.29 -18.83
CA GLY A 102 11.14 -17.45 -17.65
C GLY A 102 9.93 -16.52 -17.67
N THR A 103 9.02 -16.67 -18.64
CA THR A 103 7.79 -15.87 -18.76
C THR A 103 6.79 -16.24 -17.66
N ALA A 104 6.20 -15.24 -17.00
CA ALA A 104 5.19 -15.45 -15.98
C ALA A 104 3.91 -16.03 -16.59
N GLN A 105 3.50 -17.21 -16.15
CA GLN A 105 2.34 -17.94 -16.62
C GLN A 105 1.44 -18.38 -15.47
N VAL A 106 0.19 -18.75 -15.78
CA VAL A 106 -0.71 -19.39 -14.81
C VAL A 106 -0.38 -20.87 -14.73
N TRP A 107 -0.22 -21.36 -13.53
CA TRP A 107 0.02 -22.75 -13.15
C TRP A 107 -1.06 -23.21 -12.19
N LYS A 108 -1.24 -24.52 -12.04
CA LYS A 108 -2.18 -25.10 -11.08
C LYS A 108 -1.54 -26.23 -10.29
N THR A 109 -2.11 -26.53 -9.15
CA THR A 109 -1.79 -27.67 -8.28
C THR A 109 -3.05 -28.08 -7.51
N ASP A 110 -3.00 -29.25 -6.89
CA ASP A 110 -4.01 -29.67 -5.92
C ASP A 110 -3.66 -29.22 -4.49
N VAL A 111 -4.50 -29.58 -3.52
CA VAL A 111 -4.31 -29.28 -2.08
C VAL A 111 -2.97 -29.86 -1.57
N SER A 112 -2.44 -30.95 -2.16
CA SER A 112 -1.15 -31.50 -1.73
C SER A 112 0.00 -30.54 -2.02
N GLY A 113 -0.12 -29.72 -3.07
CA GLY A 113 0.91 -28.78 -3.49
C GLY A 113 2.21 -29.44 -3.96
N ALA A 114 2.17 -30.73 -4.33
CA ALA A 114 3.36 -31.50 -4.64
C ALA A 114 3.85 -31.30 -6.09
N LYS A 115 2.91 -31.09 -7.02
CA LYS A 115 3.22 -30.96 -8.46
C LYS A 115 2.54 -29.72 -9.04
N ALA A 116 3.27 -29.00 -9.89
CA ALA A 116 2.74 -27.90 -10.67
C ALA A 116 2.47 -28.35 -12.11
N GLU A 117 1.31 -27.96 -12.65
CA GLU A 117 0.93 -28.13 -14.05
C GLU A 117 0.75 -26.75 -14.69
N GLN A 118 1.36 -26.56 -15.86
CA GLN A 118 1.24 -25.30 -16.59
C GLN A 118 -0.12 -25.21 -17.29
N VAL A 119 -0.84 -24.10 -17.03
CA VAL A 119 -2.16 -23.83 -17.59
C VAL A 119 -2.06 -22.96 -18.83
N THR A 120 -1.31 -21.85 -18.77
CA THR A 120 -1.12 -20.94 -19.91
C THR A 120 0.28 -21.11 -20.52
N ARG A 121 0.39 -20.91 -21.84
CA ARG A 121 1.65 -20.94 -22.60
C ARG A 121 1.66 -19.76 -23.56
N LEU A 122 1.62 -18.56 -23.00
CA LEU A 122 1.60 -17.33 -23.77
C LEU A 122 3.03 -16.81 -23.97
N PRO A 123 3.31 -16.13 -25.09
CA PRO A 123 4.64 -15.55 -25.33
C PRO A 123 4.90 -14.26 -24.55
N LEU A 124 3.90 -13.76 -23.81
CA LEU A 124 3.95 -12.56 -22.97
C LEU A 124 3.70 -12.95 -21.51
N ASP A 125 4.21 -12.12 -20.59
CA ASP A 125 3.97 -12.27 -19.16
C ASP A 125 2.49 -12.08 -18.82
N VAL A 126 1.93 -12.98 -18.01
CA VAL A 126 0.65 -12.77 -17.36
C VAL A 126 0.85 -11.89 -16.13
N GLY A 127 0.32 -10.68 -16.16
CA GLY A 127 0.41 -9.70 -15.06
C GLY A 127 -0.56 -10.02 -13.93
N ALA A 128 -1.83 -10.25 -14.26
CA ALA A 128 -2.93 -10.57 -13.35
C ALA A 128 -3.86 -11.61 -13.97
N TYR A 129 -4.65 -12.33 -13.16
CA TYR A 129 -5.62 -13.30 -13.69
C TYR A 129 -6.80 -13.53 -12.74
N ARG A 130 -7.93 -13.97 -13.30
CA ARG A 130 -9.08 -14.52 -12.57
C ARG A 130 -9.58 -15.78 -13.24
N ILE A 131 -10.11 -16.69 -12.43
CA ILE A 131 -10.71 -17.95 -12.89
C ILE A 131 -12.21 -17.69 -13.08
N ALA A 132 -12.75 -18.08 -14.25
CA ALA A 132 -14.19 -18.01 -14.47
C ALA A 132 -14.94 -18.99 -13.55
N PRO A 133 -16.10 -18.59 -12.97
CA PRO A 133 -16.90 -19.46 -12.10
C PRO A 133 -17.26 -20.83 -12.68
N ASP A 134 -17.38 -20.94 -14.02
CA ASP A 134 -17.62 -22.21 -14.72
C ASP A 134 -16.37 -23.07 -14.93
N THR A 135 -15.20 -22.60 -14.49
CA THR A 135 -13.89 -23.27 -14.62
C THR A 135 -13.43 -23.58 -16.04
N LYS A 136 -14.06 -22.96 -17.06
CA LYS A 136 -13.73 -23.22 -18.48
C LYS A 136 -12.74 -22.23 -19.08
N SER A 137 -12.54 -21.10 -18.43
CA SER A 137 -11.63 -20.07 -18.90
C SER A 137 -10.99 -19.28 -17.77
N LEU A 138 -9.88 -18.63 -18.11
CA LEU A 138 -9.26 -17.56 -17.32
C LEU A 138 -9.48 -16.24 -18.04
N VAL A 139 -9.58 -15.15 -17.28
CA VAL A 139 -9.33 -13.80 -17.77
C VAL A 139 -7.96 -13.39 -17.26
N VAL A 140 -7.06 -13.04 -18.17
CA VAL A 140 -5.67 -12.65 -17.87
C VAL A 140 -5.37 -11.26 -18.37
N SER A 141 -4.45 -10.56 -17.73
CA SER A 141 -3.89 -9.30 -18.20
C SER A 141 -2.54 -9.54 -18.86
N LEU A 142 -2.37 -8.96 -20.07
CA LEU A 142 -1.11 -8.96 -20.82
C LEU A 142 -0.76 -7.53 -21.22
N ALA A 143 0.54 -7.18 -21.17
CA ALA A 143 1.02 -5.91 -21.67
C ALA A 143 1.18 -6.00 -23.20
N VAL A 144 0.36 -5.22 -23.94
CA VAL A 144 0.34 -5.21 -25.41
C VAL A 144 0.43 -3.78 -25.95
N PHE A 145 0.84 -3.61 -27.20
CA PHE A 145 0.80 -2.32 -27.86
C PHE A 145 -0.62 -2.01 -28.34
N PRO A 146 -1.27 -0.90 -27.92
CA PRO A 146 -2.67 -0.58 -28.28
C PRO A 146 -2.92 -0.43 -29.78
N GLU A 147 -1.89 -0.02 -30.54
CA GLU A 147 -1.98 0.08 -32.00
C GLU A 147 -1.94 -1.27 -32.73
N CYS A 148 -1.66 -2.35 -32.03
CA CYS A 148 -1.78 -3.70 -32.58
C CYS A 148 -3.25 -4.08 -32.71
N THR A 149 -3.73 -4.27 -33.93
CA THR A 149 -5.09 -4.69 -34.23
C THR A 149 -5.12 -6.14 -34.75
N GLY A 150 -6.21 -6.86 -34.49
CA GLY A 150 -6.36 -8.25 -34.87
C GLY A 150 -5.71 -9.20 -33.84
N ASP A 151 -4.58 -9.81 -34.15
CA ASP A 151 -3.82 -10.61 -33.20
C ASP A 151 -2.85 -9.70 -32.42
N GLU A 152 -3.32 -9.08 -31.35
CA GLU A 152 -2.54 -8.15 -30.53
C GLU A 152 -1.32 -8.81 -29.90
N ILE A 153 -1.42 -10.11 -29.53
CA ILE A 153 -0.33 -10.86 -28.90
C ILE A 153 0.80 -11.06 -29.91
N ALA A 154 0.51 -11.61 -31.09
CA ALA A 154 1.52 -11.85 -32.11
C ALA A 154 2.15 -10.54 -32.62
N CYS A 155 1.33 -9.50 -32.82
CA CYS A 155 1.82 -8.17 -33.18
C CYS A 155 2.77 -7.59 -32.13
N THR A 156 2.43 -7.69 -30.85
CA THR A 156 3.27 -7.21 -29.74
C THR A 156 4.60 -7.94 -29.70
N VAL A 157 4.59 -9.27 -29.79
CA VAL A 157 5.83 -10.09 -29.82
C VAL A 157 6.74 -9.68 -30.98
N LYS A 158 6.16 -9.47 -32.17
CA LYS A 158 6.92 -9.00 -33.34
C LYS A 158 7.56 -7.64 -33.08
N LYS A 159 6.82 -6.66 -32.55
CA LYS A 159 7.35 -5.34 -32.23
C LYS A 159 8.45 -5.37 -31.17
N GLN A 160 8.27 -6.20 -30.14
CA GLN A 160 9.31 -6.39 -29.10
C GLN A 160 10.58 -6.99 -29.70
N ALA A 161 10.45 -7.96 -30.61
CA ALA A 161 11.60 -8.55 -31.32
C ALA A 161 12.30 -7.53 -32.24
N GLU A 162 11.55 -6.67 -32.93
CA GLU A 162 12.10 -5.59 -33.75
C GLU A 162 12.88 -4.59 -32.91
N ARG A 163 12.33 -4.18 -31.73
CA ARG A 163 13.03 -3.30 -30.79
C ARG A 163 14.31 -3.93 -30.22
N ALA A 164 14.29 -5.22 -29.92
CA ALA A 164 15.44 -5.92 -29.34
C ALA A 164 16.67 -5.98 -30.27
N VAL A 165 16.49 -5.83 -31.59
CA VAL A 165 17.60 -5.78 -32.55
C VAL A 165 18.06 -4.37 -32.89
N ASP A 166 17.31 -3.35 -32.50
CA ASP A 166 17.74 -1.95 -32.61
C ASP A 166 18.86 -1.70 -31.59
N LYS A 167 19.95 -1.13 -32.07
CA LYS A 167 21.12 -0.82 -31.24
C LYS A 167 21.09 0.59 -30.66
N SER A 168 20.12 1.42 -31.08
CA SER A 168 19.93 2.75 -30.49
C SER A 168 19.24 2.61 -29.11
N SER A 169 19.59 3.48 -28.19
CA SER A 169 18.94 3.56 -26.87
C SER A 169 18.03 4.78 -26.72
N GLY A 170 17.87 5.56 -27.82
CA GLY A 170 17.06 6.78 -27.79
C GLY A 170 15.58 6.46 -27.97
N GLU A 171 14.74 6.97 -27.05
CA GLU A 171 13.28 6.87 -27.09
C GLU A 171 12.68 8.23 -27.44
N VAL A 172 11.60 8.23 -28.22
CA VAL A 172 10.87 9.44 -28.61
C VAL A 172 9.48 9.42 -28.01
N TYR A 173 9.24 10.34 -27.10
CA TYR A 173 7.94 10.54 -26.47
C TYR A 173 7.23 11.75 -27.11
N THR A 174 5.96 11.60 -27.45
CA THR A 174 5.12 12.63 -28.05
C THR A 174 3.95 13.05 -27.16
N LYS A 175 3.78 12.37 -26.04
CA LYS A 175 2.79 12.66 -24.99
C LYS A 175 3.31 12.25 -23.61
N VAL A 176 2.82 12.85 -22.55
CA VAL A 176 2.95 12.34 -21.19
C VAL A 176 1.85 11.28 -20.97
N PHE A 177 2.04 10.18 -20.15
CA PHE A 177 3.22 10.00 -19.30
C PHE A 177 4.45 9.57 -20.11
N VAL A 178 5.61 10.15 -19.81
CA VAL A 178 6.89 9.63 -20.29
C VAL A 178 7.45 8.60 -19.30
N ARG A 179 7.02 8.69 -18.03
CA ARG A 179 7.39 7.79 -16.94
C ARG A 179 6.27 7.77 -15.90
N HIS A 180 6.16 6.68 -15.13
CA HIS A 180 5.18 6.55 -14.06
C HIS A 180 5.81 5.74 -12.91
N TRP A 181 5.76 6.25 -11.70
CA TRP A 181 6.31 5.70 -10.47
C TRP A 181 7.84 5.50 -10.51
N ASP A 182 8.34 4.41 -11.10
CA ASP A 182 9.76 4.05 -11.23
C ASP A 182 10.13 3.55 -12.63
N THR A 183 9.22 3.63 -13.58
CA THR A 183 9.36 3.00 -14.89
C THR A 183 9.10 4.02 -16.01
N TRP A 184 9.96 4.02 -17.03
CA TRP A 184 9.72 4.75 -18.27
C TRP A 184 8.66 4.05 -19.11
N ALA A 185 7.79 4.82 -19.77
CA ALA A 185 6.76 4.28 -20.63
C ALA A 185 7.38 3.55 -21.83
N ASP A 186 7.04 2.28 -22.01
CA ASP A 186 7.49 1.45 -23.14
C ASP A 186 6.47 1.38 -24.28
N GLY A 187 5.35 2.10 -24.15
CA GLY A 187 4.25 2.15 -25.10
C GLY A 187 3.25 1.01 -24.98
N THR A 188 3.45 0.05 -24.08
CA THR A 188 2.47 -1.01 -23.84
C THR A 188 1.36 -0.58 -22.87
N ARG A 189 0.18 -1.20 -23.00
CA ARG A 189 -0.96 -1.12 -22.10
C ARG A 189 -1.33 -2.50 -21.59
N ASN A 190 -1.80 -2.58 -20.35
CA ASN A 190 -2.37 -3.81 -19.81
C ASN A 190 -3.76 -4.03 -20.42
N HIS A 191 -3.95 -5.11 -21.18
CA HIS A 191 -5.23 -5.47 -21.76
C HIS A 191 -5.71 -6.82 -21.24
N LEU A 192 -7.03 -7.01 -21.16
CA LEU A 192 -7.66 -8.25 -20.74
C LEU A 192 -7.87 -9.22 -21.90
N PHE A 193 -7.55 -10.49 -21.66
CA PHE A 193 -7.76 -11.57 -22.60
C PHE A 193 -8.45 -12.76 -21.91
N ARG A 194 -9.42 -13.39 -22.60
CA ARG A 194 -9.94 -14.68 -22.18
C ARG A 194 -9.09 -15.80 -22.75
N ILE A 195 -8.68 -16.72 -21.89
CA ILE A 195 -7.92 -17.93 -22.25
C ILE A 195 -8.77 -19.15 -21.91
N ALA A 196 -9.08 -19.99 -22.90
CA ALA A 196 -9.79 -21.24 -22.65
C ALA A 196 -8.88 -22.24 -21.94
N ILE A 197 -9.40 -22.91 -20.90
CA ILE A 197 -8.72 -23.95 -20.13
C ILE A 197 -9.52 -25.26 -20.09
N ASP A 198 -10.55 -25.36 -20.92
CA ASP A 198 -11.47 -26.51 -21.06
C ASP A 198 -10.89 -27.62 -21.96
N GLY A 199 -9.65 -27.50 -22.42
CA GLY A 199 -9.02 -28.44 -23.33
C GLY A 199 -9.38 -28.25 -24.82
N SER A 200 -10.19 -27.23 -25.15
CA SER A 200 -10.62 -26.96 -26.55
C SER A 200 -9.48 -26.49 -27.45
N GLY A 201 -8.39 -25.96 -26.88
CA GLY A 201 -7.32 -25.33 -27.65
C GLY A 201 -7.75 -24.03 -28.35
N ALA A 202 -8.86 -23.41 -27.93
CA ALA A 202 -9.32 -22.17 -28.51
C ALA A 202 -8.31 -21.03 -28.33
N GLN A 203 -8.18 -20.20 -29.36
CA GLN A 203 -7.26 -19.05 -29.33
C GLN A 203 -7.67 -18.03 -28.26
N PRO A 204 -6.71 -17.26 -27.71
CA PRO A 204 -7.00 -16.13 -26.83
C PRO A 204 -7.99 -15.17 -27.47
N VAL A 205 -8.92 -14.64 -26.67
CA VAL A 205 -9.90 -13.64 -27.09
C VAL A 205 -9.60 -12.33 -26.39
N ALA A 206 -9.27 -11.27 -27.15
CA ALA A 206 -9.11 -9.94 -26.61
C ALA A 206 -10.46 -9.42 -26.06
N LEU A 207 -10.48 -8.96 -24.82
CA LEU A 207 -11.68 -8.38 -24.18
C LEU A 207 -11.67 -6.86 -24.22
N THR A 208 -10.50 -6.24 -24.33
CA THR A 208 -10.33 -4.78 -24.38
C THR A 208 -9.56 -4.34 -25.63
N PRO A 209 -9.91 -4.84 -26.85
CA PRO A 209 -9.15 -4.51 -28.05
C PRO A 209 -9.22 -3.02 -28.35
N GLY A 210 -8.05 -2.40 -28.62
CA GLY A 210 -7.95 -0.98 -28.97
C GLY A 210 -8.24 -0.01 -27.82
N TYR A 211 -8.31 -0.49 -26.58
CA TYR A 211 -8.50 0.36 -25.41
C TYR A 211 -7.23 1.18 -25.13
N ASP A 212 -7.30 2.53 -25.13
CA ASP A 212 -6.16 3.40 -24.78
C ASP A 212 -6.11 3.64 -23.26
N GLY A 213 -5.96 2.57 -22.50
CA GLY A 213 -5.88 2.58 -21.06
C GLY A 213 -5.31 1.25 -20.55
N ASP A 214 -5.09 1.15 -19.24
CA ASP A 214 -4.54 -0.04 -18.59
C ASP A 214 -5.61 -0.75 -17.77
N VAL A 215 -5.72 -2.08 -17.93
CA VAL A 215 -6.52 -2.97 -17.08
C VAL A 215 -5.70 -4.23 -16.75
N PRO A 216 -5.23 -4.41 -15.54
CA PRO A 216 -5.27 -3.50 -14.39
C PRO A 216 -4.54 -2.17 -14.63
N SER A 217 -4.96 -1.17 -13.86
CA SER A 217 -4.39 0.18 -13.90
C SER A 217 -2.91 0.20 -13.50
N LYS A 218 -2.12 1.08 -14.10
CA LYS A 218 -0.75 1.35 -13.65
C LYS A 218 -0.76 2.52 -12.64
N PRO A 219 0.18 2.55 -11.64
CA PRO A 219 1.26 1.58 -11.43
C PRO A 219 0.88 0.41 -10.50
N PHE A 220 -0.23 0.45 -9.75
CA PHE A 220 -0.51 -0.44 -8.63
C PHE A 220 -1.74 -1.34 -8.79
N GLY A 221 -2.47 -1.25 -9.89
CA GLY A 221 -3.67 -2.06 -10.14
C GLY A 221 -3.38 -3.56 -10.23
N GLY A 222 -4.35 -4.37 -9.86
CA GLY A 222 -4.24 -5.82 -9.81
C GLY A 222 -5.58 -6.52 -10.09
N ASN A 223 -5.76 -7.68 -9.49
CA ASN A 223 -6.97 -8.48 -9.67
C ASN A 223 -8.26 -7.78 -9.20
N GLU A 224 -8.17 -6.74 -8.37
CA GLU A 224 -9.32 -5.94 -7.90
C GLU A 224 -9.93 -5.10 -9.00
N ASP A 225 -9.21 -4.76 -10.06
CA ASP A 225 -9.67 -3.89 -11.13
C ASP A 225 -10.60 -4.60 -12.12
N PHE A 226 -10.71 -5.92 -12.07
CA PHE A 226 -11.66 -6.64 -12.93
C PHE A 226 -12.34 -7.80 -12.20
N PHE A 227 -13.54 -8.17 -12.66
CA PHE A 227 -14.38 -9.17 -12.03
C PHE A 227 -15.16 -9.96 -13.08
N ILE A 228 -15.21 -11.29 -12.95
CA ILE A 228 -16.01 -12.16 -13.81
C ILE A 228 -17.37 -12.40 -13.14
N THR A 229 -18.46 -12.18 -13.86
CA THR A 229 -19.81 -12.38 -13.32
C THR A 229 -20.04 -13.83 -12.85
N PRO A 230 -20.91 -14.06 -11.82
CA PRO A 230 -21.18 -15.40 -11.30
C PRO A 230 -21.68 -16.40 -12.37
N ASP A 231 -22.34 -15.94 -13.41
CA ASP A 231 -22.82 -16.75 -14.54
C ASP A 231 -21.74 -16.97 -15.64
N SER A 232 -20.52 -16.47 -15.45
CA SER A 232 -19.39 -16.57 -16.39
C SER A 232 -19.66 -15.95 -17.77
N ARG A 233 -20.58 -14.98 -17.90
CA ARG A 233 -20.94 -14.40 -19.19
C ARG A 233 -20.32 -13.05 -19.48
N SER A 234 -19.95 -12.31 -18.45
CA SER A 234 -19.41 -10.96 -18.60
C SER A 234 -18.21 -10.73 -17.68
N VAL A 235 -17.37 -9.77 -18.08
CA VAL A 235 -16.30 -9.22 -17.26
C VAL A 235 -16.60 -7.75 -17.02
N TYR A 236 -16.58 -7.34 -15.77
CA TYR A 236 -16.57 -5.93 -15.38
C TYR A 236 -15.13 -5.51 -15.08
N PHE A 237 -14.75 -4.30 -15.47
CA PHE A 237 -13.42 -3.79 -15.18
C PHE A 237 -13.45 -2.29 -14.92
N SER A 238 -12.52 -1.82 -14.10
CA SER A 238 -12.22 -0.40 -13.89
C SER A 238 -11.10 0.01 -14.84
N GLY A 239 -11.25 1.13 -15.53
CA GLY A 239 -10.23 1.61 -16.45
C GLY A 239 -10.36 3.09 -16.73
N ARG A 240 -9.25 3.72 -17.09
CA ARG A 240 -9.17 5.14 -17.45
C ARG A 240 -8.78 5.29 -18.92
N GLU A 241 -9.68 5.84 -19.71
CA GLU A 241 -9.46 6.18 -21.11
C GLU A 241 -9.45 7.69 -21.26
N ALA A 242 -8.30 8.32 -21.10
CA ALA A 242 -8.18 9.77 -21.08
C ALA A 242 -7.28 10.34 -22.19
N GLY A 243 -6.70 9.51 -23.06
CA GLY A 243 -5.86 9.92 -24.18
C GLY A 243 -4.69 10.82 -23.75
N THR A 244 -4.59 12.02 -24.34
CA THR A 244 -3.52 12.97 -24.01
C THR A 244 -3.72 13.69 -22.68
N THR A 245 -4.89 13.61 -22.06
CA THR A 245 -5.20 14.22 -20.75
C THR A 245 -5.04 13.23 -19.60
N GLU A 246 -4.59 12.02 -19.87
CA GLU A 246 -4.42 10.96 -18.86
C GLU A 246 -3.64 11.40 -17.61
N PRO A 247 -2.51 12.14 -17.68
CA PRO A 247 -1.75 12.58 -16.52
C PRO A 247 -2.47 13.60 -15.62
N TRP A 248 -3.57 14.19 -16.11
CA TRP A 248 -4.42 15.15 -15.38
C TRP A 248 -5.77 14.59 -14.98
N SER A 249 -6.03 13.30 -15.25
CA SER A 249 -7.34 12.69 -15.07
C SER A 249 -7.33 11.61 -14.01
N THR A 250 -8.25 11.67 -13.05
CA THR A 250 -8.60 10.58 -12.13
C THR A 250 -9.90 9.88 -12.55
N ASN A 251 -10.39 10.10 -13.78
CA ASN A 251 -11.66 9.54 -14.25
C ASN A 251 -11.50 8.07 -14.68
N PHE A 252 -11.56 7.17 -13.70
CA PHE A 252 -11.73 5.74 -13.96
C PHE A 252 -13.22 5.41 -13.98
N ASP A 253 -13.64 4.68 -15.01
CA ASP A 253 -15.02 4.21 -15.16
C ASP A 253 -15.11 2.69 -15.02
N ILE A 254 -16.28 2.19 -14.63
CA ILE A 254 -16.61 0.77 -14.68
C ILE A 254 -17.15 0.42 -16.06
N TYR A 255 -16.52 -0.53 -16.71
CA TYR A 255 -16.92 -1.08 -17.99
C TYR A 255 -17.45 -2.51 -17.86
N SER A 256 -18.24 -2.93 -18.83
CA SER A 256 -18.73 -4.30 -18.98
C SER A 256 -18.40 -4.80 -20.39
N VAL A 257 -17.88 -6.03 -20.49
CA VAL A 257 -17.61 -6.71 -21.76
C VAL A 257 -18.09 -8.15 -21.71
N PRO A 258 -18.70 -8.74 -22.78
CA PRO A 258 -18.98 -10.17 -22.83
C PRO A 258 -17.70 -10.99 -22.75
N ILE A 259 -17.68 -12.09 -21.97
CA ILE A 259 -16.49 -12.94 -21.83
C ILE A 259 -16.06 -13.59 -23.16
N GLY A 260 -16.98 -13.67 -24.12
CA GLY A 260 -16.70 -14.11 -25.50
C GLY A 260 -16.06 -13.05 -26.40
N GLY A 261 -15.79 -11.86 -25.89
CA GLY A 261 -15.35 -10.70 -26.66
C GLY A 261 -16.51 -9.91 -27.26
N GLY A 262 -16.19 -8.78 -27.87
CA GLY A 262 -17.16 -7.84 -28.46
C GLY A 262 -16.99 -6.43 -27.88
N PRO A 263 -17.92 -5.52 -28.16
CA PRO A 263 -17.84 -4.17 -27.67
C PRO A 263 -18.01 -4.12 -26.14
N PHE A 264 -17.20 -3.32 -25.46
CA PHE A 264 -17.40 -3.01 -24.07
C PHE A 264 -18.29 -1.77 -23.89
N THR A 265 -19.00 -1.72 -22.77
CA THR A 265 -19.94 -0.64 -22.43
C THR A 265 -19.50 0.06 -21.17
N ASN A 266 -19.36 1.38 -21.19
CA ASN A 266 -19.13 2.20 -20.02
C ASN A 266 -20.43 2.30 -19.19
N LEU A 267 -20.36 1.90 -17.91
CA LEU A 267 -21.51 1.85 -17.00
C LEU A 267 -21.62 3.07 -16.10
N THR A 268 -20.55 3.84 -15.96
CA THR A 268 -20.45 4.94 -15.00
C THR A 268 -19.99 6.27 -15.62
N ALA A 269 -20.15 6.43 -16.93
CA ALA A 269 -19.73 7.59 -17.71
C ALA A 269 -20.19 8.96 -17.15
N GLU A 270 -21.25 8.98 -16.36
CA GLU A 270 -21.78 10.19 -15.72
C GLU A 270 -20.90 10.68 -14.56
N ASN A 271 -20.18 9.78 -13.86
CA ASN A 271 -19.19 10.15 -12.86
C ASN A 271 -17.88 10.53 -13.56
N LYS A 272 -17.29 11.67 -13.19
CA LYS A 272 -16.00 12.14 -13.75
C LYS A 272 -14.86 11.99 -12.77
N ALA A 273 -15.11 11.33 -11.64
CA ALA A 273 -14.14 10.95 -10.64
C ALA A 273 -13.85 9.45 -10.74
N TRP A 274 -13.18 8.88 -9.74
CA TRP A 274 -12.69 7.51 -9.76
C TRP A 274 -13.77 6.51 -9.36
N ASP A 275 -14.11 5.57 -10.24
CA ASP A 275 -14.93 4.39 -9.98
C ASP A 275 -14.05 3.13 -10.04
N ALA A 276 -14.09 2.28 -8.99
CA ALA A 276 -13.14 1.18 -8.82
C ALA A 276 -13.76 -0.09 -8.22
N SER A 277 -13.03 -1.19 -8.33
CA SER A 277 -13.29 -2.47 -7.63
C SER A 277 -14.71 -3.01 -7.86
N PRO A 278 -15.12 -3.31 -9.11
CA PRO A 278 -16.45 -3.85 -9.37
C PRO A 278 -16.63 -5.24 -8.74
N ARG A 279 -17.76 -5.48 -8.05
CA ARG A 279 -18.12 -6.76 -7.43
C ARG A 279 -19.62 -7.01 -7.60
N VAL A 280 -19.98 -8.12 -8.22
CA VAL A 280 -21.39 -8.50 -8.40
C VAL A 280 -21.86 -9.32 -7.20
N SER A 281 -23.10 -9.08 -6.74
CA SER A 281 -23.72 -9.84 -5.66
C SER A 281 -23.80 -11.33 -6.01
N PRO A 282 -23.87 -12.24 -5.00
CA PRO A 282 -23.94 -13.67 -5.24
C PRO A 282 -25.11 -14.12 -6.12
N ASP A 283 -26.22 -13.40 -6.10
CA ASP A 283 -27.42 -13.66 -6.94
C ASP A 283 -27.32 -13.06 -8.36
N GLY A 284 -26.22 -12.37 -8.68
CA GLY A 284 -25.96 -11.78 -10.00
C GLY A 284 -26.74 -10.50 -10.32
N LYS A 285 -27.49 -9.93 -9.36
CA LYS A 285 -28.46 -8.85 -9.67
C LYS A 285 -27.98 -7.44 -9.33
N THR A 286 -26.96 -7.30 -8.51
CA THR A 286 -26.47 -5.99 -8.06
C THR A 286 -24.97 -5.90 -8.26
N LEU A 287 -24.52 -4.88 -8.98
CA LEU A 287 -23.12 -4.48 -9.06
C LEU A 287 -22.82 -3.50 -7.92
N ALA A 288 -21.90 -3.83 -7.04
CA ALA A 288 -21.30 -2.92 -6.08
C ALA A 288 -19.95 -2.45 -6.61
N TYR A 289 -19.62 -1.18 -6.38
CA TYR A 289 -18.32 -0.61 -6.72
C TYR A 289 -18.00 0.58 -5.81
N LYS A 290 -16.73 0.93 -5.71
CA LYS A 290 -16.27 2.15 -5.02
C LYS A 290 -16.36 3.33 -5.96
N ALA A 291 -16.74 4.51 -5.47
CA ALA A 291 -16.81 5.72 -6.28
C ALA A 291 -16.43 6.96 -5.47
N MET A 292 -15.57 7.78 -6.04
CA MET A 292 -15.31 9.16 -5.61
C MET A 292 -16.29 10.13 -6.24
N LYS A 293 -16.32 11.38 -5.77
CA LYS A 293 -17.21 12.44 -6.28
C LYS A 293 -16.47 13.56 -7.00
N ARG A 294 -15.23 13.83 -6.63
CA ARG A 294 -14.47 15.01 -7.09
C ARG A 294 -13.41 14.61 -8.10
N PRO A 295 -13.56 15.00 -9.38
CA PRO A 295 -12.52 14.78 -10.38
C PRO A 295 -11.19 15.46 -10.01
N GLY A 296 -10.06 14.79 -10.26
CA GLY A 296 -8.73 15.31 -10.00
C GLY A 296 -8.26 15.19 -8.54
N PHE A 297 -9.10 14.75 -7.62
CA PHE A 297 -8.74 14.58 -6.21
C PHE A 297 -8.63 13.11 -5.82
N GLU A 298 -7.44 12.56 -5.79
CA GLU A 298 -7.22 11.14 -5.51
C GLU A 298 -7.41 10.73 -4.04
N ALA A 299 -7.50 11.71 -3.12
CA ALA A 299 -7.82 11.48 -1.71
C ALA A 299 -9.29 11.75 -1.37
N ASP A 300 -10.15 11.89 -2.39
CA ASP A 300 -11.58 11.96 -2.17
C ASP A 300 -12.11 10.66 -1.57
N ARG A 301 -13.20 10.75 -0.82
CA ARG A 301 -13.80 9.60 -0.15
C ARG A 301 -14.39 8.61 -1.15
N PHE A 302 -13.93 7.37 -1.11
CA PHE A 302 -14.62 6.27 -1.77
C PHE A 302 -15.89 5.90 -1.02
N GLU A 303 -17.03 6.10 -1.67
CA GLU A 303 -18.34 5.59 -1.26
C GLU A 303 -18.64 4.27 -1.97
N ILE A 304 -19.55 3.46 -1.42
CA ILE A 304 -20.07 2.28 -2.12
C ILE A 304 -21.32 2.67 -2.93
N LYS A 305 -21.28 2.38 -4.22
CA LYS A 305 -22.44 2.47 -5.13
C LYS A 305 -22.98 1.08 -5.40
N LEU A 306 -24.29 0.99 -5.42
CA LEU A 306 -25.04 -0.21 -5.81
C LEU A 306 -25.82 0.09 -7.09
N ARG A 307 -25.55 -0.66 -8.15
CA ARG A 307 -26.24 -0.56 -9.45
C ARG A 307 -27.05 -1.83 -9.67
N ASP A 308 -28.36 -1.71 -9.84
CA ASP A 308 -29.24 -2.83 -10.15
C ASP A 308 -29.24 -3.20 -11.65
N VAL A 309 -29.92 -4.30 -12.00
CA VAL A 309 -30.02 -4.78 -13.39
C VAL A 309 -30.74 -3.81 -14.32
N ALA A 310 -31.53 -2.88 -13.79
CA ALA A 310 -32.20 -1.83 -14.56
C ALA A 310 -31.29 -0.60 -14.78
N GLY A 311 -30.09 -0.60 -14.16
CA GLY A 311 -29.12 0.49 -14.26
C GLY A 311 -29.32 1.60 -13.22
N LYS A 312 -30.26 1.47 -12.28
CA LYS A 312 -30.46 2.44 -11.20
C LYS A 312 -29.31 2.33 -10.20
N VAL A 313 -28.73 3.47 -9.85
CA VAL A 313 -27.61 3.59 -8.90
C VAL A 313 -28.10 4.21 -7.60
N ALA A 314 -27.66 3.65 -6.47
CA ALA A 314 -27.85 4.19 -5.13
C ALA A 314 -26.52 4.18 -4.37
N THR A 315 -26.34 5.15 -3.45
CA THR A 315 -25.21 5.16 -2.53
C THR A 315 -25.58 4.41 -1.26
N LEU A 316 -24.78 3.41 -0.89
CA LEU A 316 -24.97 2.66 0.35
C LEU A 316 -24.31 3.42 1.53
N ALA A 317 -25.01 3.55 2.65
CA ALA A 317 -24.53 4.22 3.87
C ALA A 317 -23.95 5.63 3.59
N ALA A 318 -24.69 6.47 2.84
CA ALA A 318 -24.21 7.76 2.33
C ALA A 318 -23.70 8.73 3.44
N ASP A 319 -24.25 8.63 4.65
CA ASP A 319 -23.88 9.46 5.81
C ASP A 319 -22.65 8.93 6.58
N TRP A 320 -22.12 7.77 6.19
CA TRP A 320 -20.94 7.20 6.84
C TRP A 320 -19.65 7.84 6.30
N ASP A 321 -19.03 8.67 7.13
CA ASP A 321 -17.87 9.48 6.74
C ASP A 321 -16.53 8.72 6.91
N ARG A 322 -16.41 7.60 6.18
CA ARG A 322 -15.16 6.85 6.03
C ARG A 322 -14.95 6.46 4.56
N SER A 323 -13.71 6.54 4.10
CA SER A 323 -13.31 6.06 2.78
C SER A 323 -13.20 4.54 2.80
N VAL A 324 -13.71 3.88 1.78
CA VAL A 324 -13.69 2.42 1.63
C VAL A 324 -12.36 2.00 0.99
N ASP A 325 -11.54 1.24 1.72
CA ASP A 325 -10.29 0.69 1.20
C ASP A 325 -10.55 -0.57 0.36
N ASP A 326 -11.26 -1.56 0.93
CA ASP A 326 -11.68 -2.79 0.25
C ASP A 326 -13.05 -3.25 0.75
N PHE A 327 -13.75 -4.08 -0.03
CA PHE A 327 -15.02 -4.65 0.37
C PHE A 327 -15.31 -6.00 -0.29
N ALA A 328 -16.20 -6.77 0.35
CA ALA A 328 -16.71 -8.02 -0.20
C ALA A 328 -18.20 -8.19 0.14
N TRP A 329 -18.95 -8.85 -0.75
CA TRP A 329 -20.30 -9.30 -0.46
C TRP A 329 -20.29 -10.38 0.62
N SER A 330 -21.25 -10.33 1.54
CA SER A 330 -21.55 -11.49 2.39
C SER A 330 -22.04 -12.66 1.55
N ARG A 331 -21.81 -13.88 2.02
CA ARG A 331 -22.21 -15.12 1.32
C ARG A 331 -23.71 -15.17 1.00
N ASP A 332 -24.55 -14.57 1.83
CA ASP A 332 -26.01 -14.48 1.63
C ASP A 332 -26.46 -13.26 0.81
N GLY A 333 -25.55 -12.40 0.39
CA GLY A 333 -25.80 -11.21 -0.40
C GLY A 333 -26.57 -10.09 0.32
N LYS A 334 -26.76 -10.19 1.64
CA LYS A 334 -27.55 -9.21 2.42
C LYS A 334 -26.71 -8.08 3.00
N SER A 335 -25.40 -8.25 3.02
CA SER A 335 -24.47 -7.27 3.59
C SER A 335 -23.24 -7.13 2.74
N LEU A 336 -22.54 -6.00 2.92
CA LEU A 336 -21.15 -5.84 2.51
C LEU A 336 -20.27 -5.80 3.75
N PHE A 337 -19.15 -6.50 3.70
CA PHE A 337 -18.05 -6.37 4.63
C PHE A 337 -17.06 -5.37 4.04
N VAL A 338 -16.65 -4.38 4.83
CA VAL A 338 -15.88 -3.22 4.35
C VAL A 338 -14.70 -2.98 5.26
N VAL A 339 -13.52 -2.82 4.69
CA VAL A 339 -12.33 -2.33 5.39
C VAL A 339 -12.23 -0.82 5.18
N ALA A 340 -12.00 -0.09 6.25
CA ALA A 340 -11.85 1.37 6.21
C ALA A 340 -10.98 1.88 7.37
N GLY A 341 -10.25 2.97 7.11
CA GLY A 341 -9.56 3.73 8.13
C GLY A 341 -10.54 4.39 9.11
N ASP A 342 -10.32 4.22 10.43
CA ASP A 342 -11.17 4.79 11.48
C ASP A 342 -10.35 5.18 12.72
N VAL A 343 -10.07 6.46 12.84
CA VAL A 343 -9.36 7.09 13.98
C VAL A 343 -8.05 6.37 14.32
N GLY A 344 -7.14 6.30 13.32
CA GLY A 344 -5.82 5.69 13.47
C GLY A 344 -5.84 4.14 13.54
N ARG A 345 -6.93 3.50 13.14
CA ARG A 345 -7.05 2.05 12.95
C ARG A 345 -7.55 1.77 11.54
N THR A 346 -7.31 0.57 11.06
CA THR A 346 -7.99 0.07 9.86
C THR A 346 -8.89 -1.08 10.28
N ARG A 347 -10.20 -0.84 10.19
CA ARG A 347 -11.22 -1.71 10.80
C ARG A 347 -12.07 -2.42 9.76
N LEU A 348 -12.58 -3.60 10.13
CA LEU A 348 -13.61 -4.28 9.37
C LEU A 348 -14.99 -3.83 9.88
N PHE A 349 -15.86 -3.48 8.94
CA PHE A 349 -17.26 -3.11 9.16
C PHE A 349 -18.19 -4.04 8.38
N LYS A 350 -19.42 -4.18 8.88
CA LYS A 350 -20.56 -4.77 8.16
C LYS A 350 -21.55 -3.66 7.83
N ILE A 351 -21.98 -3.59 6.56
CA ILE A 351 -23.04 -2.70 6.13
C ILE A 351 -24.20 -3.52 5.62
N ASP A 352 -25.38 -3.38 6.24
CA ASP A 352 -26.62 -4.00 5.78
C ASP A 352 -27.08 -3.33 4.49
N VAL A 353 -27.28 -4.12 3.42
CA VAL A 353 -27.61 -3.59 2.09
C VAL A 353 -28.99 -2.94 2.04
N SER A 354 -29.94 -3.43 2.84
CA SER A 354 -31.32 -2.95 2.84
C SER A 354 -31.53 -1.65 3.62
N THR A 355 -30.77 -1.48 4.72
CA THR A 355 -30.93 -0.36 5.66
C THR A 355 -29.79 0.66 5.61
N GLY A 356 -28.63 0.27 5.06
CA GLY A 356 -27.40 1.08 5.14
C GLY A 356 -26.77 1.13 6.54
N THR A 357 -27.24 0.31 7.49
CA THR A 357 -26.73 0.29 8.85
C THR A 357 -25.29 -0.22 8.88
N VAL A 358 -24.38 0.59 9.45
CA VAL A 358 -22.96 0.26 9.61
C VAL A 358 -22.70 -0.27 11.02
N THR A 359 -22.02 -1.41 11.10
CA THR A 359 -21.62 -2.04 12.37
C THR A 359 -20.13 -2.39 12.32
N ALA A 360 -19.35 -1.92 13.28
CA ALA A 360 -17.93 -2.29 13.39
C ALA A 360 -17.80 -3.75 13.85
N LEU A 361 -16.98 -4.52 13.11
CA LEU A 361 -16.67 -5.92 13.41
C LEU A 361 -15.28 -6.11 14.02
N SER A 362 -14.37 -5.16 13.90
CA SER A 362 -13.07 -5.18 14.58
C SER A 362 -12.89 -3.92 15.43
N LYS A 363 -11.94 -3.96 16.37
CA LYS A 363 -11.75 -2.90 17.35
C LYS A 363 -10.39 -2.20 17.20
N ASP A 364 -9.30 -2.95 17.24
CA ASP A 364 -7.94 -2.43 17.34
C ASP A 364 -7.05 -2.93 16.18
N GLY A 365 -5.92 -2.27 15.96
CA GLY A 365 -4.93 -2.65 14.95
C GLY A 365 -5.35 -2.33 13.52
N HIS A 366 -4.79 -3.08 12.59
CA HIS A 366 -4.99 -2.93 11.15
C HIS A 366 -5.42 -4.28 10.55
N ILE A 367 -6.61 -4.32 9.96
CA ILE A 367 -7.09 -5.47 9.19
C ILE A 367 -6.50 -5.35 7.78
N ASP A 368 -5.56 -6.24 7.45
CA ASP A 368 -4.86 -6.25 6.16
C ASP A 368 -5.65 -7.00 5.08
N ALA A 369 -6.40 -8.03 5.46
CA ALA A 369 -7.26 -8.84 4.59
C ALA A 369 -8.28 -9.63 5.41
N PHE A 370 -9.38 -10.04 4.80
CA PHE A 370 -10.39 -10.87 5.45
C PHE A 370 -11.13 -11.79 4.47
N HIS A 371 -11.67 -12.89 5.01
CA HIS A 371 -12.60 -13.78 4.31
C HIS A 371 -13.69 -14.24 5.26
N GLU A 372 -14.96 -14.17 4.82
CA GLU A 372 -16.09 -14.78 5.51
C GLU A 372 -16.09 -16.29 5.27
N THR A 373 -16.22 -17.08 6.34
CA THR A 373 -16.38 -18.53 6.29
C THR A 373 -17.69 -18.95 6.99
N PRO A 374 -18.17 -20.19 6.83
CA PRO A 374 -19.32 -20.67 7.60
C PRO A 374 -19.16 -20.57 9.12
N GLY A 375 -17.92 -20.59 9.63
CA GLY A 375 -17.58 -20.54 11.05
C GLY A 375 -17.23 -19.16 11.60
N GLY A 376 -17.19 -18.12 10.78
CA GLY A 376 -16.76 -16.77 11.16
C GLY A 376 -15.84 -16.13 10.11
N PHE A 377 -14.78 -15.48 10.54
CA PHE A 377 -13.82 -14.81 9.62
C PHE A 377 -12.43 -15.40 9.78
N VAL A 378 -11.77 -15.60 8.65
CA VAL A 378 -10.32 -15.73 8.57
C VAL A 378 -9.77 -14.39 8.13
N PHE A 379 -8.79 -13.85 8.83
CA PHE A 379 -8.29 -12.50 8.55
C PHE A 379 -6.81 -12.33 8.86
N LEU A 380 -6.17 -11.43 8.15
CA LEU A 380 -4.83 -10.94 8.45
C LEU A 380 -4.96 -9.65 9.26
N LYS A 381 -4.21 -9.56 10.34
CA LYS A 381 -4.18 -8.38 11.23
C LYS A 381 -2.76 -8.06 11.64
N SER A 382 -2.41 -6.78 11.57
CA SER A 382 -1.17 -6.20 12.11
C SER A 382 -1.46 -5.14 13.18
N ALA A 383 -0.40 -4.67 13.85
CA ALA A 383 -0.43 -3.56 14.80
C ALA A 383 0.96 -2.92 14.87
N LEU A 384 1.10 -1.76 15.51
CA LEU A 384 2.40 -1.09 15.67
C LEU A 384 3.52 -1.97 16.26
N ASN A 385 3.16 -2.98 17.04
CA ASN A 385 4.10 -3.92 17.67
C ASN A 385 4.00 -5.36 17.14
N SER A 386 3.28 -5.58 16.05
CA SER A 386 3.12 -6.91 15.45
C SER A 386 2.97 -6.84 13.94
N PRO A 387 3.84 -7.50 13.17
CA PRO A 387 3.58 -7.70 11.75
C PRO A 387 2.30 -8.51 11.54
N SER A 388 1.81 -8.52 10.31
CA SER A 388 0.60 -9.25 9.94
C SER A 388 0.69 -10.73 10.33
N GLN A 389 -0.36 -11.21 11.01
CA GLN A 389 -0.56 -12.61 11.41
C GLN A 389 -1.93 -13.08 10.92
N LEU A 390 -2.07 -14.40 10.73
CA LEU A 390 -3.31 -15.01 10.30
C LEU A 390 -4.14 -15.46 11.50
N TYR A 391 -5.41 -15.04 11.53
CA TYR A 391 -6.33 -15.32 12.62
C TYR A 391 -7.63 -15.94 12.13
N LEU A 392 -8.26 -16.74 13.02
CA LEU A 392 -9.64 -17.19 12.92
C LEU A 392 -10.46 -16.52 14.02
N SER A 393 -11.56 -15.86 13.66
CA SER A 393 -12.48 -15.30 14.64
C SER A 393 -13.29 -16.40 15.34
N LYS A 394 -13.73 -16.13 16.58
CA LYS A 394 -14.78 -16.92 17.21
C LYS A 394 -16.14 -16.56 16.59
N PRO A 395 -17.11 -17.50 16.56
CA PRO A 395 -18.44 -17.22 16.04
C PRO A 395 -19.16 -16.11 16.83
N GLY A 396 -19.68 -15.13 16.08
CA GLY A 396 -20.48 -14.01 16.63
C GLY A 396 -19.65 -12.91 17.29
N GLY A 397 -20.04 -11.66 17.12
CA GLY A 397 -19.43 -10.49 17.75
C GLY A 397 -18.25 -9.88 17.00
N VAL A 398 -17.35 -9.24 17.75
CA VAL A 398 -16.16 -8.55 17.26
C VAL A 398 -15.09 -9.58 16.92
N ILE A 399 -14.57 -9.57 15.67
CA ILE A 399 -13.72 -10.65 15.14
C ILE A 399 -12.35 -10.72 15.82
N ASP A 400 -11.84 -9.62 16.33
CA ASP A 400 -10.54 -9.51 16.98
C ASP A 400 -10.60 -9.56 18.52
N MET A 401 -11.77 -9.90 19.08
CA MET A 401 -11.89 -10.27 20.49
C MET A 401 -11.48 -11.73 20.70
N ASP A 402 -10.26 -11.92 21.21
CA ASP A 402 -9.69 -13.23 21.54
C ASP A 402 -9.70 -14.22 20.33
N PRO A 403 -9.14 -13.80 19.16
CA PRO A 403 -9.08 -14.65 17.98
C PRO A 403 -8.03 -15.75 18.14
N ILE A 404 -8.18 -16.82 17.37
CA ILE A 404 -7.20 -17.92 17.33
C ILE A 404 -6.10 -17.53 16.31
N ASN A 405 -4.85 -17.42 16.78
CA ASN A 405 -3.72 -17.30 15.87
C ASN A 405 -3.49 -18.63 15.15
N LEU A 406 -3.48 -18.61 13.83
CA LEU A 406 -3.41 -19.78 12.97
C LEU A 406 -2.02 -20.12 12.47
N THR A 407 -1.00 -19.27 12.73
CA THR A 407 0.35 -19.45 12.18
C THR A 407 1.44 -19.34 13.23
N ALA A 408 2.53 -20.07 13.00
CA ALA A 408 3.79 -19.94 13.73
C ALA A 408 4.81 -19.04 12.98
N VAL A 409 4.41 -18.44 11.87
CA VAL A 409 5.23 -17.47 11.12
C VAL A 409 5.66 -16.35 12.06
N ASN A 410 6.97 -16.04 12.08
CA ASN A 410 7.56 -15.07 13.01
C ASN A 410 7.44 -15.44 14.50
N ALA A 411 7.40 -16.71 14.87
CA ALA A 411 7.34 -17.15 16.27
C ALA A 411 8.44 -16.55 17.16
N LYS A 412 9.57 -16.12 16.55
CA LYS A 412 10.69 -15.43 17.23
C LYS A 412 10.32 -14.06 17.82
N LEU A 413 9.19 -13.46 17.43
CA LEU A 413 8.73 -12.17 17.97
C LEU A 413 8.54 -12.19 19.47
N LYS A 414 8.19 -13.34 20.06
CA LYS A 414 8.08 -13.52 21.52
C LYS A 414 9.38 -13.29 22.29
N ASP A 415 10.54 -13.39 21.61
CA ASP A 415 11.87 -13.23 22.20
C ASP A 415 12.39 -11.79 22.02
N LEU A 416 11.57 -10.90 21.44
CA LEU A 416 11.89 -9.50 21.17
C LEU A 416 11.11 -8.57 22.09
N ALA A 417 11.80 -7.55 22.59
CA ALA A 417 11.17 -6.48 23.37
C ALA A 417 10.76 -5.32 22.46
N PHE A 418 9.47 -5.03 22.46
CA PHE A 418 8.89 -3.87 21.80
C PHE A 418 8.64 -2.73 22.79
N GLY A 419 8.69 -1.51 22.32
CA GLY A 419 8.23 -0.34 23.06
C GLY A 419 6.71 -0.37 23.24
N ALA A 420 6.25 -0.14 24.48
CA ALA A 420 4.84 0.09 24.72
C ALA A 420 4.39 1.37 24.01
N TYR A 421 3.20 1.37 23.42
CA TYR A 421 2.66 2.50 22.71
C TYR A 421 1.23 2.81 23.13
N GLU A 422 0.83 4.05 22.94
CA GLU A 422 -0.54 4.49 23.15
C GLU A 422 -0.90 5.58 22.14
N GLN A 423 -2.20 5.67 21.82
CA GLN A 423 -2.77 6.78 21.07
C GLN A 423 -3.14 7.89 22.04
N PHE A 424 -2.83 9.14 21.69
CA PHE A 424 -3.25 10.32 22.41
C PHE A 424 -4.02 11.30 21.49
N GLN A 425 -4.65 12.30 22.08
CA GLN A 425 -5.36 13.34 21.33
C GLN A 425 -5.17 14.71 21.98
N PHE A 426 -5.23 15.74 21.16
CA PHE A 426 -5.10 17.13 21.60
C PHE A 426 -5.90 18.07 20.69
N LYS A 427 -5.96 19.37 21.03
CA LYS A 427 -6.56 20.39 20.17
C LYS A 427 -5.51 20.95 19.23
N GLY A 428 -5.68 20.70 17.92
CA GLY A 428 -4.84 21.16 16.84
C GLY A 428 -5.30 22.46 16.20
N TRP A 429 -5.04 22.57 14.88
CA TRP A 429 -5.54 23.68 14.09
C TRP A 429 -7.07 23.78 14.22
N ASN A 430 -7.59 25.01 14.21
CA ASN A 430 -9.04 25.32 14.35
C ASN A 430 -9.69 24.71 15.60
N GLU A 431 -8.92 24.42 16.67
CA GLU A 431 -9.40 23.75 17.90
C GLU A 431 -10.05 22.38 17.65
N GLU A 432 -9.78 21.76 16.50
CA GLU A 432 -10.24 20.42 16.16
C GLU A 432 -9.42 19.35 16.89
N THR A 433 -9.99 18.16 17.02
CA THR A 433 -9.31 17.05 17.69
C THR A 433 -8.35 16.38 16.72
N VAL A 434 -7.06 16.41 17.04
CA VAL A 434 -5.97 15.76 16.34
C VAL A 434 -5.47 14.59 17.17
N HIS A 435 -5.12 13.50 16.51
CA HIS A 435 -4.63 12.28 17.14
C HIS A 435 -3.14 12.06 16.87
N GLY A 436 -2.49 11.32 17.75
CA GLY A 436 -1.11 10.91 17.58
C GLY A 436 -0.81 9.63 18.34
N PHE A 437 0.37 9.08 18.09
CA PHE A 437 0.89 7.92 18.83
C PHE A 437 2.20 8.29 19.50
N VAL A 438 2.40 7.77 20.70
CA VAL A 438 3.68 7.79 21.40
C VAL A 438 4.15 6.37 21.64
N VAL A 439 5.45 6.10 21.38
CA VAL A 439 6.06 4.80 21.62
C VAL A 439 7.21 4.99 22.61
N LYS A 440 7.20 4.23 23.70
CA LYS A 440 8.28 4.19 24.69
C LYS A 440 9.47 3.40 24.12
N PRO A 441 10.72 3.72 24.50
CA PRO A 441 11.86 2.87 24.17
C PRO A 441 11.68 1.45 24.68
N ALA A 442 12.18 0.46 23.94
CA ALA A 442 12.30 -0.90 24.47
C ALA A 442 13.20 -0.88 25.72
N GLY A 443 12.78 -1.54 26.78
CA GLY A 443 13.49 -1.47 28.08
C GLY A 443 13.31 -0.14 28.81
N TYR A 444 12.19 0.55 28.58
CA TYR A 444 11.82 1.78 29.30
C TYR A 444 12.01 1.67 30.83
N VAL A 445 12.62 2.68 31.40
CA VAL A 445 12.81 2.84 32.85
C VAL A 445 12.11 4.11 33.30
N GLU A 446 11.23 3.98 34.28
CA GLU A 446 10.51 5.11 34.84
C GLU A 446 11.44 6.20 35.39
N GLY A 447 11.13 7.45 35.18
CA GLY A 447 11.93 8.60 35.59
C GLY A 447 13.13 8.95 34.71
N LYS A 448 13.52 8.06 33.76
CA LYS A 448 14.54 8.37 32.76
C LYS A 448 13.95 9.14 31.59
N LYS A 449 14.71 10.12 31.08
CA LYS A 449 14.38 10.84 29.83
C LYS A 449 15.12 10.22 28.65
N TYR A 450 14.44 10.19 27.49
CA TYR A 450 14.94 9.57 26.28
C TYR A 450 14.90 10.54 25.10
N PRO A 451 15.91 10.50 24.20
CA PRO A 451 15.89 11.30 22.99
C PRO A 451 14.70 10.93 22.10
N VAL A 452 14.20 11.88 21.34
CA VAL A 452 12.94 11.75 20.60
C VAL A 452 13.18 11.73 19.09
N ALA A 453 12.68 10.68 18.44
CA ALA A 453 12.46 10.63 17.01
C ALA A 453 11.00 11.07 16.73
N PHE A 454 10.82 12.26 16.14
CA PHE A 454 9.53 12.79 15.73
C PHE A 454 9.30 12.42 14.27
N LEU A 455 8.43 11.45 14.02
CA LEU A 455 8.17 10.93 12.68
C LEU A 455 6.98 11.65 12.05
N ILE A 456 7.14 12.10 10.80
CA ILE A 456 6.12 12.79 10.02
C ILE A 456 5.80 11.93 8.80
N HIS A 457 4.52 11.51 8.65
CA HIS A 457 4.11 10.66 7.55
C HIS A 457 4.03 11.39 6.21
N GLY A 458 4.13 10.61 5.13
CA GLY A 458 3.90 11.06 3.76
C GLY A 458 2.42 11.02 3.37
N GLY A 459 2.17 11.31 2.13
CA GLY A 459 0.86 11.47 1.53
C GLY A 459 0.84 12.78 0.73
N PRO A 460 0.23 13.88 1.23
CA PRO A 460 -0.09 14.18 2.64
C PRO A 460 -1.29 13.44 3.23
N GLN A 461 -2.22 13.00 2.38
CA GLN A 461 -3.37 12.22 2.80
C GLN A 461 -2.95 10.78 3.10
N GLY A 462 -2.61 10.53 4.35
CA GLY A 462 -2.15 9.26 4.89
C GLY A 462 -2.38 9.18 6.39
N SER A 463 -1.84 8.18 7.06
CA SER A 463 -1.84 8.06 8.52
C SER A 463 -0.75 7.08 8.93
N PHE A 464 -0.09 7.30 10.07
CA PHE A 464 0.73 6.25 10.65
C PHE A 464 -0.14 5.09 11.12
N GLY A 465 -1.24 5.39 11.81
CA GLY A 465 -2.19 4.41 12.30
C GLY A 465 -1.57 3.35 13.23
N ASP A 466 -2.44 2.42 13.70
CA ASP A 466 -2.03 1.24 14.46
C ASP A 466 -1.76 0.06 13.51
N GLY A 467 -0.76 0.20 12.64
CA GLY A 467 -0.37 -0.79 11.65
C GLY A 467 1.14 -1.04 11.63
N TRP A 468 1.56 -2.16 11.05
CA TRP A 468 2.96 -2.50 10.89
C TRP A 468 3.56 -1.95 9.61
N SER A 469 4.73 -1.34 9.71
CA SER A 469 5.52 -0.92 8.54
C SER A 469 6.86 -1.66 8.50
N TYR A 470 7.29 -2.06 7.30
CA TYR A 470 8.65 -2.60 7.05
C TYR A 470 9.63 -1.52 6.58
N ARG A 471 9.22 -0.25 6.58
CA ARG A 471 10.04 0.91 6.20
C ARG A 471 10.16 1.88 7.38
N TRP A 472 9.18 2.72 7.61
CA TRP A 472 9.12 3.67 8.72
C TRP A 472 8.47 3.01 9.94
N ASN A 473 9.22 2.11 10.61
CA ASN A 473 8.70 1.36 11.75
C ASN A 473 9.11 1.99 13.07
N PRO A 474 8.18 2.54 13.87
CA PRO A 474 8.49 3.21 15.13
C PRO A 474 9.15 2.28 16.15
N GLN A 475 8.90 0.97 16.07
CA GLN A 475 9.52 0.00 16.98
C GLN A 475 11.02 -0.18 16.74
N SER A 476 11.51 0.05 15.52
CA SER A 476 12.95 0.01 15.25
C SER A 476 13.69 1.17 15.94
N TYR A 477 13.06 2.34 16.03
CA TYR A 477 13.57 3.48 16.82
C TYR A 477 13.47 3.20 18.32
N ALA A 478 12.34 2.66 18.77
CA ALA A 478 12.15 2.26 20.16
C ALA A 478 13.20 1.22 20.61
N GLY A 479 13.51 0.26 19.76
CA GLY A 479 14.56 -0.75 20.00
C GLY A 479 15.96 -0.16 20.03
N ALA A 480 16.20 0.93 19.30
CA ALA A 480 17.46 1.68 19.34
C ALA A 480 17.56 2.66 20.52
N GLY A 481 16.53 2.72 21.39
CA GLY A 481 16.54 3.52 22.62
C GLY A 481 15.94 4.92 22.49
N TYR A 482 15.31 5.24 21.37
CA TYR A 482 14.57 6.49 21.14
C TYR A 482 13.11 6.36 21.61
N ALA A 483 12.57 7.40 22.20
CA ALA A 483 11.12 7.58 22.24
C ALA A 483 10.63 8.06 20.88
N VAL A 484 9.41 7.66 20.48
CA VAL A 484 8.85 8.06 19.18
C VAL A 484 7.56 8.83 19.39
N VAL A 485 7.38 9.91 18.66
CA VAL A 485 6.11 10.67 18.59
C VAL A 485 5.71 10.75 17.12
N MET A 486 4.45 10.44 16.83
CA MET A 486 3.82 10.51 15.51
C MET A 486 2.49 11.24 15.64
N ILE A 487 2.17 12.11 14.69
CA ILE A 487 0.92 12.90 14.71
C ILE A 487 0.24 12.73 13.36
N ASP A 488 -1.05 12.39 13.40
CA ASP A 488 -1.95 12.39 12.25
C ASP A 488 -2.57 13.79 12.12
N PHE A 489 -1.82 14.69 11.50
CA PHE A 489 -2.18 16.11 11.30
C PHE A 489 -3.34 16.27 10.32
N HIS A 490 -3.95 17.45 10.22
CA HIS A 490 -4.97 17.76 9.22
C HIS A 490 -4.46 17.43 7.81
N GLY A 491 -5.25 16.65 7.07
CA GLY A 491 -4.87 15.95 5.85
C GLY A 491 -4.86 14.43 6.03
N SER A 492 -4.64 13.92 7.26
CA SER A 492 -4.60 12.49 7.50
C SER A 492 -5.95 11.83 7.24
N THR A 493 -5.88 10.57 6.73
CA THR A 493 -7.06 9.75 6.42
C THR A 493 -7.64 9.05 7.66
N GLY A 494 -8.90 8.64 7.58
CA GLY A 494 -9.59 7.93 8.67
C GLY A 494 -10.22 8.81 9.75
N TYR A 495 -10.15 10.14 9.61
CA TYR A 495 -10.71 11.13 10.55
C TYR A 495 -11.91 11.90 9.98
N GLY A 496 -12.43 11.46 8.85
CA GLY A 496 -13.50 12.11 8.08
C GLY A 496 -12.96 12.93 6.91
N GLN A 497 -13.82 13.16 5.91
CA GLN A 497 -13.39 13.80 4.67
C GLN A 497 -12.99 15.27 4.87
N ALA A 498 -13.68 16.00 5.74
CA ALA A 498 -13.34 17.40 6.02
C ALA A 498 -11.94 17.54 6.64
N PHE A 499 -11.53 16.59 7.49
CA PHE A 499 -10.20 16.56 8.08
C PHE A 499 -9.13 16.26 7.01
N CYS A 500 -9.42 15.34 6.09
CA CYS A 500 -8.58 15.02 4.96
C CYS A 500 -8.42 16.21 4.00
N ASP A 501 -9.51 16.87 3.63
CA ASP A 501 -9.54 18.02 2.72
C ASP A 501 -8.77 19.24 3.26
N ALA A 502 -8.63 19.36 4.56
CA ALA A 502 -8.09 20.56 5.22
C ALA A 502 -6.65 20.90 4.79
N ILE A 503 -5.90 19.92 4.25
CA ILE A 503 -4.51 20.13 3.84
C ILE A 503 -4.37 20.68 2.41
N SER A 504 -5.32 20.42 1.53
CA SER A 504 -5.23 20.85 0.13
C SER A 504 -5.06 22.38 0.05
N GLN A 505 -4.02 22.84 -0.62
CA GLN A 505 -3.56 24.23 -0.70
C GLN A 505 -3.05 24.82 0.64
N HIS A 506 -2.79 23.97 1.66
CA HIS A 506 -2.37 24.34 3.01
C HIS A 506 -1.25 23.46 3.57
N TRP A 507 -0.33 23.06 2.71
CA TRP A 507 0.70 22.07 3.06
C TRP A 507 1.61 22.48 4.22
N GLY A 508 1.89 23.78 4.40
CA GLY A 508 2.90 24.26 5.34
C GLY A 508 2.35 25.01 6.57
N ASP A 509 1.05 25.34 6.64
CA ASP A 509 0.45 26.08 7.76
C ASP A 509 -0.32 25.17 8.73
N ARG A 510 -1.46 24.63 8.31
CA ARG A 510 -2.36 23.81 9.17
C ARG A 510 -1.67 22.58 9.75
N PRO A 511 -0.99 21.74 8.95
CA PRO A 511 -0.26 20.60 9.49
C PRO A 511 0.90 21.01 10.41
N LEU A 512 1.60 22.11 10.11
CA LEU A 512 2.67 22.59 10.97
C LEU A 512 2.13 23.01 12.34
N GLU A 513 0.98 23.69 12.39
CA GLU A 513 0.32 24.06 13.66
C GLU A 513 -0.04 22.80 14.47
N ASP A 514 -0.59 21.77 13.81
CA ASP A 514 -0.89 20.49 14.47
C ASP A 514 0.37 19.82 15.04
N LEU A 515 1.44 19.77 14.25
CA LEU A 515 2.71 19.19 14.68
C LEU A 515 3.31 19.96 15.87
N GLN A 516 3.25 21.30 15.87
CA GLN A 516 3.72 22.14 16.97
C GLN A 516 2.90 21.96 18.24
N LYS A 517 1.56 22.00 18.12
CA LYS A 517 0.63 21.80 19.26
C LYS A 517 0.74 20.38 19.82
N GLY A 518 0.85 19.37 18.93
CA GLY A 518 1.02 17.98 19.32
C GLY A 518 2.35 17.72 20.00
N TRP A 519 3.43 18.31 19.53
CA TRP A 519 4.74 18.27 20.18
C TRP A 519 4.68 18.85 21.60
N ALA A 520 4.08 20.05 21.76
CA ALA A 520 3.93 20.70 23.07
C ALA A 520 3.06 19.84 24.00
N TYR A 521 1.97 19.26 23.51
CA TYR A 521 1.12 18.34 24.27
C TYR A 521 1.88 17.11 24.72
N ALA A 522 2.62 16.47 23.81
CA ALA A 522 3.39 15.26 24.09
C ALA A 522 4.46 15.49 25.20
N LEU A 523 5.23 16.58 25.09
CA LEU A 523 6.23 16.93 26.11
C LEU A 523 5.61 17.19 27.49
N LYS A 524 4.43 17.80 27.52
CA LYS A 524 3.71 18.06 28.77
C LYS A 524 3.16 16.76 29.39
N THR A 525 2.68 15.85 28.57
CA THR A 525 1.96 14.65 29.02
C THR A 525 2.92 13.50 29.33
N TYR A 526 4.02 13.42 28.59
CA TYR A 526 4.96 12.30 28.67
C TYR A 526 6.33 12.77 29.17
N PRO A 527 6.58 12.77 30.49
CA PRO A 527 7.79 13.33 31.11
C PRO A 527 9.08 12.57 30.72
N PHE A 528 8.97 11.37 30.13
CA PHE A 528 10.11 10.62 29.63
C PHE A 528 10.65 11.14 28.28
N LEU A 529 9.93 12.02 27.59
CA LEU A 529 10.42 12.66 26.36
C LEU A 529 11.45 13.73 26.69
N ASP A 530 12.62 13.66 26.07
CA ASP A 530 13.66 14.68 26.19
C ASP A 530 13.56 15.66 25.02
N GLY A 531 12.84 16.75 25.24
CA GLY A 531 12.62 17.79 24.23
C GLY A 531 13.91 18.52 23.80
N ASP A 532 14.99 18.44 24.59
CA ASP A 532 16.28 19.02 24.26
C ASP A 532 17.16 18.11 23.38
N ARG A 533 16.76 16.83 23.22
CA ARG A 533 17.38 15.84 22.35
C ARG A 533 16.34 15.28 21.38
N ALA A 534 15.98 16.06 20.37
CA ALA A 534 14.95 15.69 19.41
C ALA A 534 15.39 15.87 17.96
N ALA A 535 14.92 14.97 17.09
CA ALA A 535 15.09 15.04 15.66
C ALA A 535 13.72 14.88 14.98
N ALA A 536 13.49 15.63 13.87
CA ALA A 536 12.32 15.45 13.01
C ALA A 536 12.72 14.69 11.74
N LEU A 537 11.92 13.68 11.37
CA LEU A 537 12.19 12.79 10.25
C LEU A 537 10.91 12.55 9.45
N GLY A 538 11.03 12.50 8.13
CA GLY A 538 9.89 12.18 7.27
C GLY A 538 10.30 11.86 5.85
N ALA A 539 9.35 11.25 5.11
CA ALA A 539 9.51 10.91 3.70
C ALA A 539 8.36 11.47 2.87
N SER A 540 8.59 11.74 1.58
CA SER A 540 7.58 12.25 0.67
C SER A 540 7.03 13.60 1.16
N TYR A 541 5.73 13.73 1.36
CA TYR A 541 5.19 14.90 2.06
C TYR A 541 5.85 15.10 3.45
N GLY A 542 6.14 14.02 4.20
CA GLY A 542 6.88 14.13 5.46
C GLY A 542 8.29 14.71 5.27
N GLY A 543 8.96 14.39 4.16
CA GLY A 543 10.22 14.98 3.75
C GLY A 543 10.09 16.46 3.35
N PHE A 544 9.00 16.81 2.64
CA PHE A 544 8.61 18.21 2.40
C PHE A 544 8.46 18.95 3.74
N MET A 545 7.71 18.40 4.68
CA MET A 545 7.49 19.04 5.98
C MET A 545 8.79 19.20 6.77
N VAL A 546 9.73 18.25 6.67
CA VAL A 546 11.06 18.39 7.27
C VAL A 546 11.83 19.55 6.63
N ASN A 547 11.80 19.68 5.29
CA ASN A 547 12.40 20.82 4.58
C ASN A 547 11.73 22.13 4.99
N TRP A 548 10.41 22.14 5.17
CA TRP A 548 9.64 23.31 5.62
C TRP A 548 9.98 23.68 7.08
N ILE A 549 10.07 22.71 7.98
CA ILE A 549 10.49 22.88 9.38
C ILE A 549 11.87 23.50 9.47
N ALA A 550 12.82 23.15 8.60
CA ALA A 550 14.17 23.70 8.60
C ALA A 550 14.21 25.25 8.47
N GLY A 551 13.21 25.84 7.81
CA GLY A 551 13.04 27.28 7.69
C GLY A 551 12.11 27.91 8.75
N ASN A 552 11.05 27.18 9.15
CA ASN A 552 9.91 27.76 9.88
C ASN A 552 9.79 27.31 11.35
N TRP A 553 10.42 26.19 11.74
CA TRP A 553 10.37 25.67 13.11
C TRP A 553 11.68 24.98 13.50
N LYS A 554 12.75 25.75 13.67
CA LYS A 554 14.12 25.25 13.91
C LYS A 554 14.33 24.64 15.29
N ALA A 555 13.77 25.24 16.32
CA ALA A 555 13.81 24.71 17.68
C ALA A 555 12.57 23.80 17.89
N PRO A 556 12.71 22.60 18.49
CA PRO A 556 13.83 22.15 19.32
C PRO A 556 14.85 21.24 18.58
N TRP A 557 14.79 21.15 17.28
CA TRP A 557 15.46 20.09 16.50
C TRP A 557 16.99 20.23 16.53
N LYS A 558 17.70 19.13 16.88
CA LYS A 558 19.15 19.02 16.83
C LYS A 558 19.65 18.53 15.48
N CYS A 559 18.85 17.73 14.79
CA CYS A 559 19.06 17.34 13.41
C CYS A 559 17.76 16.99 12.73
N LEU A 560 17.79 16.89 11.41
CA LEU A 560 16.67 16.59 10.53
C LEU A 560 17.04 15.43 9.60
N VAL A 561 16.03 14.66 9.14
CA VAL A 561 16.17 13.67 8.09
C VAL A 561 15.04 13.85 7.08
N SER A 562 15.38 14.35 5.89
CA SER A 562 14.47 14.50 4.76
C SER A 562 14.73 13.39 3.74
N HIS A 563 13.76 12.50 3.55
CA HIS A 563 13.81 11.45 2.55
C HIS A 563 12.81 11.78 1.46
N ASP A 564 13.27 11.79 0.19
CA ASP A 564 12.48 12.09 -1.01
C ASP A 564 11.47 13.26 -0.82
N GLY A 565 11.90 14.30 -0.11
CA GLY A 565 11.08 15.45 0.21
C GLY A 565 11.12 16.52 -0.89
N VAL A 566 9.98 17.15 -1.16
CA VAL A 566 9.90 18.30 -2.05
C VAL A 566 10.76 19.43 -1.51
N PHE A 567 11.64 20.00 -2.36
CA PHE A 567 12.45 21.16 -2.07
C PHE A 567 11.96 22.39 -2.83
N ASP A 568 11.70 22.24 -4.13
CA ASP A 568 11.14 23.30 -4.98
C ASP A 568 9.84 22.84 -5.62
N ALA A 569 8.71 23.33 -5.10
CA ALA A 569 7.38 22.98 -5.54
C ALA A 569 7.15 23.31 -7.04
N ARG A 570 7.71 24.43 -7.56
CA ARG A 570 7.55 24.78 -8.98
C ARG A 570 8.23 23.76 -9.89
N SER A 571 9.46 23.35 -9.56
CA SER A 571 10.18 22.31 -10.31
C SER A 571 9.42 20.98 -10.27
N MET A 572 8.90 20.59 -9.10
CA MET A 572 8.11 19.37 -8.96
C MET A 572 6.87 19.41 -9.85
N GLY A 573 6.13 20.51 -9.91
CA GLY A 573 4.95 20.67 -10.76
C GLY A 573 5.20 20.45 -12.26
N PHE A 574 6.46 20.47 -12.73
CA PHE A 574 6.85 20.16 -14.11
C PHE A 574 7.42 18.75 -14.27
N THR A 575 7.88 18.10 -13.20
CA THR A 575 8.71 16.89 -13.30
C THR A 575 8.08 15.66 -12.64
N THR A 576 7.07 15.82 -11.79
CA THR A 576 6.28 14.70 -11.25
C THR A 576 5.49 13.99 -12.37
N GLU A 577 5.07 12.76 -12.11
CA GLU A 577 4.37 11.96 -13.12
C GLU A 577 2.82 12.07 -13.02
N GLU A 578 2.25 12.38 -11.84
CA GLU A 578 0.80 12.52 -11.63
C GLU A 578 0.41 13.99 -11.47
N MET A 579 0.07 14.63 -12.60
CA MET A 579 -0.21 16.06 -12.65
C MET A 579 -1.51 16.44 -11.95
N TRP A 580 -2.51 15.54 -11.88
CA TRP A 580 -3.77 15.78 -11.15
C TRP A 580 -3.51 16.05 -9.67
N PHE A 581 -2.55 15.36 -9.05
CA PHE A 581 -2.18 15.53 -7.64
C PHE A 581 -1.69 16.96 -7.37
N GLU A 582 -0.65 17.38 -8.13
CA GLU A 582 -0.06 18.71 -7.97
C GLU A 582 -1.08 19.83 -8.22
N GLU A 583 -1.87 19.73 -9.29
CA GLU A 583 -2.85 20.74 -9.62
C GLU A 583 -3.95 20.86 -8.57
N TRP A 584 -4.37 19.74 -7.95
CA TRP A 584 -5.32 19.76 -6.85
C TRP A 584 -4.70 20.37 -5.58
N GLU A 585 -3.55 19.88 -5.20
CA GLU A 585 -2.90 20.25 -3.94
C GLU A 585 -2.38 21.70 -3.93
N GLN A 586 -1.97 22.21 -5.07
CA GLN A 586 -1.56 23.62 -5.21
C GLN A 586 -2.72 24.55 -5.66
N GLY A 587 -3.86 23.98 -6.06
CA GLY A 587 -5.07 24.71 -6.47
C GLY A 587 -5.01 25.26 -7.89
N GLY A 588 -4.19 24.72 -8.76
CA GLY A 588 -4.09 25.06 -10.18
C GLY A 588 -2.76 24.66 -10.81
N SER A 589 -2.69 24.80 -12.13
CA SER A 589 -1.50 24.43 -12.89
C SER A 589 -0.33 25.38 -12.63
N VAL A 590 0.88 24.83 -12.52
CA VAL A 590 2.13 25.59 -12.40
C VAL A 590 2.36 26.54 -13.59
N PHE A 591 1.80 26.26 -14.76
CA PHE A 591 1.89 27.11 -15.95
C PHE A 591 1.10 28.41 -15.82
N THR A 592 -0.12 28.31 -15.29
CA THR A 592 -1.06 29.44 -15.22
C THR A 592 -0.95 30.20 -13.91
N ASP A 593 -0.67 29.48 -12.84
CA ASP A 593 -0.71 29.99 -11.47
C ASP A 593 0.57 29.72 -10.66
N PRO A 594 1.78 30.03 -11.19
CA PRO A 594 3.04 29.67 -10.52
C PRO A 594 3.18 30.26 -9.10
N ALA A 595 2.49 31.35 -8.80
CA ALA A 595 2.52 31.97 -7.47
C ALA A 595 1.89 31.10 -6.38
N LYS A 596 0.94 30.21 -6.73
CA LYS A 596 0.34 29.27 -5.78
C LYS A 596 1.36 28.27 -5.26
N TYR A 597 2.32 27.89 -6.09
CA TYR A 597 3.42 27.00 -5.73
C TYR A 597 4.45 27.64 -4.79
N ASP A 598 4.45 28.95 -4.65
CA ASP A 598 5.38 29.65 -3.75
C ASP A 598 4.91 29.72 -2.29
N ALA A 599 3.61 29.56 -2.05
CA ALA A 599 3.02 29.76 -0.71
C ALA A 599 3.70 28.89 0.35
N PHE A 600 3.99 27.63 0.01
CA PHE A 600 4.63 26.66 0.90
C PHE A 600 5.87 26.03 0.23
N ASN A 601 6.67 26.80 -0.48
CA ASN A 601 7.86 26.33 -1.19
C ASN A 601 9.09 26.36 -0.28
N PRO A 602 9.65 25.20 0.17
CA PRO A 602 10.81 25.16 1.07
C PRO A 602 12.04 25.84 0.51
N MET A 603 12.25 25.84 -0.81
CA MET A 603 13.38 26.48 -1.49
C MET A 603 13.45 27.98 -1.15
N LEU A 604 12.33 28.67 -1.07
CA LEU A 604 12.27 30.10 -0.71
C LEU A 604 12.69 30.39 0.73
N GLN A 605 12.66 29.36 1.60
CA GLN A 605 13.08 29.44 3.00
C GLN A 605 14.51 28.87 3.23
N ALA A 606 15.14 28.33 2.22
CA ALA A 606 16.47 27.69 2.35
C ALA A 606 17.55 28.66 2.86
N LYS A 607 17.39 29.98 2.62
CA LYS A 607 18.26 31.03 3.17
C LYS A 607 18.29 31.02 4.71
N ASP A 608 17.27 30.51 5.38
CA ASP A 608 17.11 30.48 6.82
C ASP A 608 17.49 29.12 7.46
N TRP A 609 17.81 28.12 6.66
CA TRP A 609 18.19 26.78 7.13
C TRP A 609 19.49 26.82 7.93
N SER A 610 19.51 26.17 9.10
CA SER A 610 20.67 26.13 9.99
C SER A 610 20.80 24.84 10.80
N VAL A 611 19.77 23.98 10.77
CA VAL A 611 19.75 22.70 11.50
C VAL A 611 20.46 21.63 10.66
N PRO A 612 21.38 20.83 11.22
CA PRO A 612 22.01 19.72 10.50
C PRO A 612 20.99 18.80 9.85
N MET A 613 21.19 18.42 8.57
CA MET A 613 20.21 17.61 7.83
C MET A 613 20.85 16.49 7.04
N LEU A 614 20.31 15.30 7.20
CA LEU A 614 20.51 14.15 6.30
C LEU A 614 19.45 14.20 5.21
N VAL A 615 19.87 14.29 3.95
CA VAL A 615 19.01 14.21 2.78
C VAL A 615 19.17 12.81 2.17
N ILE A 616 18.06 12.15 1.86
CA ILE A 616 18.04 10.83 1.22
C ILE A 616 17.19 10.89 -0.03
N HIS A 617 17.67 10.32 -1.15
CA HIS A 617 16.90 10.29 -2.41
C HIS A 617 17.33 9.13 -3.31
N SER A 618 16.40 8.67 -4.15
CA SER A 618 16.62 7.58 -5.10
C SER A 618 16.48 8.08 -6.54
N ASP A 619 17.27 7.52 -7.48
CA ASP A 619 17.29 7.97 -8.88
C ASP A 619 16.06 7.54 -9.68
N LEU A 620 15.42 6.44 -9.30
CA LEU A 620 14.20 5.95 -9.95
C LEU A 620 12.91 6.47 -9.28
N ASP A 621 13.04 7.47 -8.44
CA ASP A 621 11.89 8.19 -7.89
C ASP A 621 11.40 9.20 -8.93
N TYR A 622 10.27 8.88 -9.57
CA TYR A 622 9.65 9.76 -10.55
C TYR A 622 8.43 10.51 -9.99
N ARG A 623 8.01 10.14 -8.76
CA ARG A 623 7.01 10.88 -7.97
C ARG A 623 7.57 12.21 -7.49
N ILE A 624 8.70 12.16 -6.81
CA ILE A 624 9.49 13.32 -6.39
C ILE A 624 10.90 13.11 -6.92
N GLY A 625 11.25 13.78 -8.03
CA GLY A 625 12.51 13.52 -8.74
C GLY A 625 13.74 13.79 -7.89
N VAL A 626 14.84 13.07 -8.18
CA VAL A 626 16.12 13.14 -7.44
C VAL A 626 16.70 14.54 -7.37
N GLU A 627 16.37 15.43 -8.32
CA GLU A 627 16.78 16.84 -8.34
C GLU A 627 16.30 17.62 -7.11
N GLN A 628 15.18 17.20 -6.47
CA GLN A 628 14.68 17.81 -5.25
C GLN A 628 15.66 17.56 -4.08
N GLY A 629 16.14 16.35 -3.94
CA GLY A 629 17.17 16.01 -2.94
C GLY A 629 18.53 16.68 -3.24
N ILE A 630 18.95 16.71 -4.49
CA ILE A 630 20.19 17.40 -4.91
C ILE A 630 20.09 18.90 -4.60
N GLY A 631 18.96 19.54 -4.90
CA GLY A 631 18.69 20.94 -4.59
C GLY A 631 18.77 21.26 -3.11
N ALA A 632 18.08 20.48 -2.26
CA ALA A 632 18.11 20.63 -0.81
C ALA A 632 19.53 20.47 -0.25
N PHE A 633 20.26 19.43 -0.66
CA PHE A 633 21.65 19.20 -0.24
C PHE A 633 22.57 20.32 -0.69
N THR A 634 22.45 20.81 -1.92
CA THR A 634 23.23 21.92 -2.44
C THR A 634 23.01 23.21 -1.62
N ALA A 635 21.76 23.51 -1.27
CA ALA A 635 21.42 24.66 -0.44
C ALA A 635 22.08 24.58 0.95
N LEU A 636 22.05 23.42 1.60
CA LEU A 636 22.71 23.18 2.89
C LEU A 636 24.23 23.36 2.80
N GLN A 637 24.85 22.77 1.79
CA GLN A 637 26.32 22.88 1.57
C GLN A 637 26.75 24.31 1.26
N ALA A 638 26.02 25.03 0.42
CA ALA A 638 26.29 26.43 0.10
C ALA A 638 26.25 27.35 1.32
N LYS A 639 25.44 26.97 2.34
CA LYS A 639 25.32 27.69 3.61
C LYS A 639 26.33 27.22 4.68
N GLY A 640 27.10 26.18 4.43
CA GLY A 640 27.97 25.53 5.42
C GLY A 640 27.22 24.84 6.55
N VAL A 641 25.95 24.46 6.34
CA VAL A 641 25.18 23.68 7.31
C VAL A 641 25.64 22.22 7.26
N PRO A 642 25.97 21.58 8.42
CA PRO A 642 26.36 20.19 8.42
C PRO A 642 25.29 19.31 7.78
N SER A 643 25.68 18.59 6.74
CA SER A 643 24.71 17.79 5.95
C SER A 643 25.39 16.60 5.27
N ALA A 644 24.59 15.57 4.99
CA ALA A 644 24.98 14.41 4.20
C ALA A 644 23.90 14.10 3.16
N PHE A 645 24.29 13.48 2.05
CA PHE A 645 23.40 13.04 1.00
C PHE A 645 23.55 11.52 0.79
N LEU A 646 22.50 10.76 1.07
CA LEU A 646 22.42 9.33 0.82
C LEU A 646 21.62 9.10 -0.46
N ARG A 647 22.29 8.69 -1.53
CA ARG A 647 21.69 8.42 -2.83
C ARG A 647 21.60 6.92 -3.09
N PHE A 648 20.46 6.47 -3.63
CA PHE A 648 20.28 5.11 -4.14
C PHE A 648 20.03 5.13 -5.65
N PRO A 649 20.98 4.65 -6.48
CA PRO A 649 20.86 4.73 -7.94
C PRO A 649 19.85 3.74 -8.54
N ASP A 650 19.39 2.76 -7.76
CA ASP A 650 18.61 1.63 -8.22
C ASP A 650 17.36 1.36 -7.36
N GLU A 651 16.90 2.38 -6.64
CA GLU A 651 15.66 2.37 -5.85
C GLU A 651 14.68 3.42 -6.38
N ASN A 652 13.39 3.18 -6.10
CA ASN A 652 12.30 4.11 -6.33
C ASN A 652 12.00 4.95 -5.07
N HIS A 653 10.82 5.54 -5.01
CA HIS A 653 10.31 6.32 -3.87
C HIS A 653 10.34 5.55 -2.52
N TRP A 654 10.47 4.24 -2.53
CA TRP A 654 10.32 3.39 -1.34
C TRP A 654 11.56 2.58 -1.00
N VAL A 655 12.71 2.74 -1.22
CA VAL A 655 13.90 1.94 -0.85
C VAL A 655 13.55 0.50 -0.38
N LEU A 656 13.44 -0.44 -1.32
CA LEU A 656 12.82 -1.76 -1.07
C LEU A 656 13.81 -2.93 -1.03
N LYS A 657 14.98 -2.81 -1.66
CA LYS A 657 15.98 -3.88 -1.66
C LYS A 657 16.56 -4.04 -0.25
N PRO A 658 16.69 -5.28 0.26
CA PRO A 658 17.10 -5.53 1.64
C PRO A 658 18.43 -4.87 2.04
N GLN A 659 19.45 -4.94 1.19
CA GLN A 659 20.75 -4.33 1.47
C GLN A 659 20.68 -2.80 1.48
N ASN A 660 19.87 -2.20 0.59
CA ASN A 660 19.65 -0.76 0.57
C ASN A 660 18.86 -0.30 1.79
N SER A 661 17.85 -1.05 2.21
CA SER A 661 17.11 -0.79 3.45
C SER A 661 18.03 -0.89 4.68
N MET A 662 18.94 -1.87 4.74
CA MET A 662 19.98 -1.93 5.77
C MET A 662 20.87 -0.69 5.77
N LYS A 663 21.31 -0.24 4.59
CA LYS A 663 22.14 0.97 4.44
C LYS A 663 21.39 2.22 4.87
N TRP A 664 20.12 2.34 4.50
CA TRP A 664 19.23 3.42 4.89
C TRP A 664 19.15 3.54 6.42
N HIS A 665 18.73 2.47 7.09
CA HIS A 665 18.59 2.45 8.55
C HIS A 665 19.91 2.73 9.27
N LYS A 666 21.00 2.09 8.85
CA LYS A 666 22.32 2.32 9.43
C LYS A 666 22.74 3.79 9.33
N THR A 667 22.46 4.45 8.18
CA THR A 667 22.81 5.84 7.98
C THR A 667 21.94 6.77 8.82
N VAL A 668 20.62 6.52 8.87
CA VAL A 668 19.67 7.32 9.68
C VAL A 668 20.02 7.20 11.18
N PHE A 669 20.17 5.99 11.70
CA PHE A 669 20.52 5.82 13.12
C PHE A 669 21.89 6.41 13.47
N GLY A 670 22.89 6.26 12.60
CA GLY A 670 24.20 6.90 12.79
C GLY A 670 24.12 8.43 12.79
N TRP A 671 23.22 9.02 11.98
CA TRP A 671 22.94 10.45 11.99
C TRP A 671 22.28 10.89 13.31
N LEU A 672 21.26 10.17 13.75
CA LEU A 672 20.58 10.45 15.02
C LEU A 672 21.55 10.33 16.21
N ASP A 673 22.36 9.28 16.26
CA ASP A 673 23.34 9.05 17.34
C ASP A 673 24.37 10.19 17.43
N THR A 674 24.75 10.78 16.29
CA THR A 674 25.70 11.90 16.25
C THR A 674 25.13 13.15 16.94
N TYR A 675 23.85 13.44 16.79
CA TYR A 675 23.26 14.71 17.22
C TYR A 675 22.39 14.61 18.48
N ILE A 676 21.74 13.48 18.71
CA ILE A 676 20.82 13.31 19.85
C ILE A 676 21.12 12.09 20.73
N GLY A 677 21.98 11.18 20.29
CA GLY A 677 22.49 9.99 21.00
C GLY A 677 21.50 9.28 21.94
N ALA A 678 21.25 8.01 21.72
CA ALA A 678 20.38 7.23 22.61
C ALA A 678 21.12 6.72 23.87
N HIS A 679 22.44 6.88 23.95
CA HIS A 679 23.31 6.32 24.99
C HIS A 679 23.59 7.26 26.16
#